data_8fe0e4d90434715b46985d9a8383046f
#
_entry.id   8fe0e4d90434715b46985d9a8383046f
#
_cell.length_a   1.000
_cell.length_b   1.000
_cell.length_c   1.000
_cell.angle_alpha   90.00
_cell.angle_beta   90.00
_cell.angle_gamma   90.00
#
_symmetry.space_group_name_H-M   'P 1'
#
loop_
_entity.id
_entity.type
_entity.pdbx_description
1 polymer ?
#
loop_
_entity_poly.entity_id
_entity_poly.type
_entity_poly.pdbx_seq_one_letter_code
_entity_poly.pdbx_strand_id
1 'polypeptide(L)'
;MRTDEMHGGHDAHGGHAAHGGDGGHEGHEDHDAHAGHSVAMFRDRFWLSLLLSVPVLIWSEMLQDLLGFTAPSVPGDRWIPLVFGTAVFLYGGSPFLKGGWSELRDRTPGMMLLISLAITVAFGSSLASEADLLDLDFWWELALLIDVMLLGHWQEMKAIGQASSALDALAALLPDMAERVEGAGTTEVAIADLRPGDLALVRPGGRVPADGTIASGEAAFDESMITGESRPVQRAPGDHVVAGTVATDSSVRLRVEAVGDDTALAGIRRLVADAQSSRSKAQALADRAAALLFYAALTAGTVTFVVWWALGDTGEALERTVSVLVIACPHALGLAIPLVIALSTAMSARQGILVKDRLALERMRAVDAVLFDKTGTLTEGAPAVHDVAAADGDTDALLRLAAAVEAESEHPLARAIVAAGAERGGVPEASAFRSIAGRGVEAEVGGRLVAVGGPALFRERDLTLPETLERRAGEWRKRGATVLSVLDGDRVAGAIALEDVVRPESRAAVDALHDEGLRVVMITGDAQPVADAVAHELGVDEVMAEVLPEQKDSKVAELQGRGLRVAMVGDGVNDAPALARADVGIAIGAGTDVAIESAGVVLASDDPRGVLSVRRLSKASYRKMVQNLAWATGYNVFAIPLAAGALAWAGVVLPPAFAAALMSLSTIVVAANAQLLRRVDLDPDSIAPVTSGRPRTRPEAPVPT
;
A
#
# COMPACT_ATOMS: atom_id res chain seq x y z
N MET A 1 22.31 11.93 -64.60
CA MET A 1 23.74 12.25 -64.67
C MET A 1 24.35 11.63 -63.43
N ARG A 2 25.00 10.53 -63.67
CA ARG A 2 26.25 9.97 -63.19
C ARG A 2 26.31 9.73 -61.69
N THR A 3 26.22 8.46 -61.21
CA THR A 3 27.28 7.41 -61.25
C THR A 3 28.30 7.68 -60.17
N ASP A 4 28.80 6.82 -59.30
CA ASP A 4 29.05 5.37 -59.29
C ASP A 4 29.52 5.06 -57.85
N GLU A 5 29.17 3.92 -57.25
CA GLU A 5 29.98 2.68 -57.20
C GLU A 5 31.34 2.85 -56.49
N MET A 6 31.86 2.02 -55.64
CA MET A 6 31.84 0.57 -55.49
C MET A 6 32.72 0.15 -54.29
N HIS A 7 32.44 -0.99 -53.69
CA HIS A 7 33.30 -2.06 -53.18
C HIS A 7 34.36 -1.74 -52.11
N GLY A 8 34.53 -2.54 -51.13
CA GLY A 8 34.64 -3.99 -50.93
C GLY A 8 35.67 -4.20 -49.86
N GLY A 9 35.52 -5.02 -48.94
CA GLY A 9 35.82 -6.42 -48.84
C GLY A 9 36.85 -6.74 -47.74
N HIS A 10 36.47 -7.69 -46.87
CA HIS A 10 37.33 -8.71 -46.21
C HIS A 10 38.56 -8.27 -45.38
N ASP A 11 38.82 -8.72 -44.20
CA ASP A 11 38.92 -10.02 -43.54
C ASP A 11 39.41 -9.87 -42.09
N ALA A 12 38.81 -10.63 -41.21
CA ALA A 12 39.29 -11.60 -40.23
C ALA A 12 40.53 -11.34 -39.33
N HIS A 13 40.34 -11.81 -38.12
CA HIS A 13 41.25 -12.31 -37.08
C HIS A 13 41.56 -11.40 -35.88
N GLY A 14 40.98 -11.68 -34.74
CA GLY A 14 41.61 -12.49 -33.69
C GLY A 14 42.25 -11.66 -32.59
N GLY A 15 41.84 -11.85 -31.38
CA GLY A 15 42.63 -11.48 -30.22
C GLY A 15 41.86 -11.08 -28.99
N HIS A 16 41.80 -11.98 -28.04
CA HIS A 16 41.32 -11.78 -26.65
C HIS A 16 42.03 -10.63 -25.95
N ALA A 17 41.28 -9.76 -25.26
CA ALA A 17 41.72 -9.16 -24.01
C ALA A 17 40.49 -8.71 -23.20
N ALA A 18 40.37 -9.27 -22.02
CA ALA A 18 39.44 -8.84 -20.98
C ALA A 18 39.81 -7.43 -20.50
N HIS A 19 38.86 -6.52 -20.53
CA HIS A 19 38.87 -5.35 -19.67
C HIS A 19 37.45 -5.12 -19.12
N GLY A 20 37.38 -5.24 -17.79
CA GLY A 20 36.22 -4.82 -17.02
C GLY A 20 35.91 -3.34 -17.28
N GLY A 21 34.73 -3.09 -17.81
CA GLY A 21 34.11 -1.77 -17.90
C GLY A 21 33.11 -1.65 -16.78
N ASP A 22 33.53 -0.95 -15.74
CA ASP A 22 32.72 -0.43 -14.67
C ASP A 22 31.73 0.57 -15.28
N GLY A 23 30.53 0.10 -15.56
CA GLY A 23 29.39 0.92 -16.01
C GLY A 23 28.76 1.57 -14.79
N GLY A 24 29.30 2.71 -14.39
CA GLY A 24 28.69 3.52 -13.34
C GLY A 24 27.28 3.90 -13.73
N HIS A 25 26.30 3.27 -13.08
CA HIS A 25 24.98 3.86 -12.90
C HIS A 25 25.18 5.09 -12.01
N GLU A 26 25.09 6.27 -12.61
CA GLU A 26 24.80 7.50 -11.86
C GLU A 26 23.42 7.34 -11.23
N GLY A 27 23.40 6.65 -10.08
CA GLY A 27 22.28 6.68 -9.17
C GLY A 27 22.11 8.11 -8.68
N HIS A 28 20.96 8.69 -8.91
CA HIS A 28 20.51 9.88 -8.20
C HIS A 28 20.65 9.59 -6.70
N GLU A 29 21.64 10.20 -6.06
CA GLU A 29 21.76 10.27 -4.61
C GLU A 29 20.54 11.08 -4.10
N ASP A 30 19.47 10.36 -3.78
CA ASP A 30 18.39 10.91 -3.00
C ASP A 30 18.93 11.25 -1.61
N HIS A 31 18.96 12.52 -1.31
CA HIS A 31 19.30 13.09 0.00
C HIS A 31 18.25 12.67 1.03
N ASP A 32 18.30 11.42 1.47
CA ASP A 32 17.66 11.03 2.72
C ASP A 32 18.49 11.65 3.88
N ALA A 33 17.92 12.62 4.57
CA ALA A 33 18.53 13.26 5.74
C ALA A 33 18.89 12.24 6.86
N HIS A 34 18.50 11.00 6.70
CA HIS A 34 18.73 9.86 7.59
C HIS A 34 19.60 8.74 6.97
N ALA A 35 20.09 8.88 5.74
CA ALA A 35 20.97 7.91 5.12
C ALA A 35 22.29 7.79 5.91
N GLY A 36 22.47 6.65 6.57
CA GLY A 36 23.66 6.33 7.38
C GLY A 36 23.46 6.35 8.91
N HIS A 37 22.25 6.64 9.42
CA HIS A 37 21.94 6.62 10.85
C HIS A 37 21.18 5.36 11.26
N SER A 38 21.78 4.48 12.07
CA SER A 38 21.12 3.27 12.58
C SER A 38 20.54 3.48 13.97
N VAL A 39 19.45 2.77 14.30
CA VAL A 39 18.85 2.74 15.65
C VAL A 39 19.91 2.39 16.71
N ALA A 40 20.79 1.43 16.42
CA ALA A 40 21.86 0.99 17.29
C ALA A 40 22.88 2.11 17.56
N MET A 41 23.24 2.90 16.57
CA MET A 41 24.20 3.99 16.70
C MET A 41 23.72 5.05 17.70
N PHE A 42 22.46 5.49 17.60
CA PHE A 42 21.91 6.49 18.54
C PHE A 42 21.72 5.91 19.93
N ARG A 43 21.30 4.65 20.07
CA ARG A 43 21.19 3.95 21.35
C ARG A 43 22.52 3.88 22.07
N ASP A 44 23.55 3.41 21.39
CA ASP A 44 24.87 3.18 21.98
C ASP A 44 25.54 4.51 22.34
N ARG A 45 25.36 5.54 21.49
CA ARG A 45 25.84 6.91 21.80
C ARG A 45 25.09 7.53 22.98
N PHE A 46 23.78 7.35 23.09
CA PHE A 46 22.99 7.83 24.22
C PHE A 46 23.49 7.26 25.53
N TRP A 47 23.65 5.94 25.65
CA TRP A 47 24.09 5.34 26.90
C TRP A 47 25.51 5.75 27.32
N LEU A 48 26.42 5.82 26.34
CA LEU A 48 27.80 6.25 26.66
C LEU A 48 27.86 7.75 26.95
N SER A 49 27.12 8.60 26.23
CA SER A 49 27.02 10.03 26.50
C SER A 49 26.44 10.28 27.90
N LEU A 50 25.34 9.60 28.22
CA LEU A 50 24.74 9.69 29.56
C LEU A 50 25.72 9.30 30.69
N LEU A 51 26.53 8.25 30.49
CA LEU A 51 27.55 7.85 31.44
C LEU A 51 28.61 8.94 31.59
N LEU A 52 29.04 9.57 30.49
CA LEU A 52 30.01 10.68 30.49
C LEU A 52 29.42 11.96 31.09
N SER A 53 28.11 12.15 31.02
CA SER A 53 27.42 13.30 31.60
C SER A 53 27.33 13.25 33.13
N VAL A 54 27.34 12.04 33.73
CA VAL A 54 27.24 11.89 35.21
C VAL A 54 28.29 12.72 35.97
N PRO A 55 29.58 12.67 35.64
CA PRO A 55 30.56 13.54 36.29
C PRO A 55 30.25 15.03 36.10
N VAL A 56 29.83 15.47 34.91
CA VAL A 56 29.47 16.87 34.64
C VAL A 56 28.34 17.32 35.57
N LEU A 57 27.29 16.48 35.72
CA LEU A 57 26.15 16.80 36.58
C LEU A 57 26.50 16.83 38.05
N ILE A 58 27.38 15.93 38.55
CA ILE A 58 27.79 15.88 39.96
C ILE A 58 28.62 17.12 40.34
N TRP A 59 29.50 17.59 39.46
CA TRP A 59 30.40 18.73 39.73
C TRP A 59 29.85 20.08 39.23
N SER A 60 28.60 20.14 38.70
CA SER A 60 27.93 21.42 38.40
C SER A 60 27.53 22.14 39.69
N GLU A 61 28.01 23.37 39.87
CA GLU A 61 27.70 24.20 41.05
C GLU A 61 26.19 24.47 41.14
N MET A 62 25.56 24.78 40.02
CA MET A 62 24.12 25.05 39.95
C MET A 62 23.27 23.84 40.39
N LEU A 63 23.64 22.63 40.00
CA LEU A 63 22.91 21.43 40.44
C LEU A 63 23.16 21.08 41.90
N GLN A 64 24.36 21.35 42.42
CA GLN A 64 24.65 21.20 43.84
C GLN A 64 23.77 22.13 44.69
N ASP A 65 23.66 23.39 44.29
CA ASP A 65 22.81 24.38 44.97
C ASP A 65 21.32 24.02 44.88
N LEU A 66 20.87 23.60 43.70
CA LEU A 66 19.46 23.23 43.47
C LEU A 66 19.04 22.00 44.25
N LEU A 67 19.91 20.99 44.34
CA LEU A 67 19.59 19.69 44.96
C LEU A 67 20.10 19.58 46.40
N GLY A 68 20.83 20.59 46.90
CA GLY A 68 21.31 20.67 48.28
C GLY A 68 22.37 19.62 48.64
N PHE A 69 23.24 19.25 47.70
CA PHE A 69 24.36 18.35 47.96
C PHE A 69 25.69 19.04 47.62
N THR A 70 26.78 18.48 48.09
CA THR A 70 28.14 18.94 47.75
C THR A 70 28.93 17.81 47.12
N ALA A 71 29.56 18.08 45.96
CA ALA A 71 30.41 17.09 45.31
C ALA A 71 31.66 16.77 46.17
N PRO A 72 32.21 15.55 46.06
CA PRO A 72 33.48 15.22 46.71
C PRO A 72 34.62 16.10 46.18
N SER A 73 35.37 16.74 47.05
CA SER A 73 36.56 17.52 46.69
C SER A 73 37.70 16.56 46.32
N VAL A 74 38.13 16.59 45.08
CA VAL A 74 39.28 15.81 44.56
C VAL A 74 40.28 16.77 43.90
N PRO A 75 41.59 16.48 43.94
CA PRO A 75 42.56 17.32 43.25
C PRO A 75 42.26 17.45 41.77
N GLY A 76 42.01 18.67 41.29
CA GLY A 76 41.67 18.92 39.88
C GLY A 76 40.20 18.81 39.51
N ASP A 77 39.29 18.79 40.50
CA ASP A 77 37.82 18.69 40.30
C ASP A 77 37.26 19.78 39.37
N ARG A 78 37.84 21.00 39.40
CA ARG A 78 37.46 22.08 38.47
C ARG A 78 37.57 21.70 36.98
N TRP A 79 38.42 20.73 36.64
CA TRP A 79 38.60 20.29 35.24
C TRP A 79 37.59 19.20 34.82
N ILE A 80 36.85 18.63 35.77
CA ILE A 80 35.91 17.53 35.48
C ILE A 80 34.82 17.97 34.49
N PRO A 81 34.09 19.08 34.68
CA PRO A 81 33.08 19.53 33.72
C PRO A 81 33.68 19.81 32.35
N LEU A 82 34.85 20.44 32.25
CA LEU A 82 35.54 20.71 30.99
C LEU A 82 35.91 19.44 30.25
N VAL A 83 36.54 18.46 30.91
CA VAL A 83 37.00 17.22 30.25
C VAL A 83 35.82 16.36 29.81
N PHE A 84 34.89 16.08 30.72
CA PHE A 84 33.76 15.24 30.43
C PHE A 84 32.73 15.94 29.54
N GLY A 85 32.46 17.23 29.70
CA GLY A 85 31.59 18.02 28.84
C GLY A 85 32.13 18.12 27.41
N THR A 86 33.47 18.29 27.26
CA THR A 86 34.11 18.20 25.93
C THR A 86 33.96 16.81 25.32
N ALA A 87 34.12 15.75 26.12
CA ALA A 87 33.92 14.37 25.63
C ALA A 87 32.46 14.12 25.16
N VAL A 88 31.46 14.60 25.92
CA VAL A 88 30.05 14.56 25.55
C VAL A 88 29.81 15.33 24.24
N PHE A 89 30.34 16.53 24.11
CA PHE A 89 30.21 17.35 22.91
C PHE A 89 30.80 16.67 21.67
N LEU A 90 32.03 16.15 21.76
CA LEU A 90 32.72 15.52 20.63
C LEU A 90 32.17 14.15 20.30
N TYR A 91 31.78 13.33 21.28
CA TYR A 91 31.26 11.99 21.08
C TYR A 91 29.74 11.98 20.86
N GLY A 92 28.96 12.49 21.82
CA GLY A 92 27.50 12.55 21.78
C GLY A 92 26.99 13.54 20.73
N GLY A 93 27.65 14.73 20.66
CA GLY A 93 27.27 15.77 19.68
C GLY A 93 27.65 15.49 18.23
N SER A 94 28.59 14.54 17.99
CA SER A 94 29.14 14.31 16.65
C SER A 94 28.10 13.98 15.52
N PRO A 95 27.00 13.26 15.74
CA PRO A 95 26.00 13.05 14.71
C PRO A 95 25.35 14.37 14.27
N PHE A 96 25.03 15.23 15.24
CA PHE A 96 24.43 16.54 14.99
C PHE A 96 25.39 17.49 14.29
N LEU A 97 26.65 17.53 14.69
CA LEU A 97 27.68 18.35 14.05
C LEU A 97 27.94 17.96 12.61
N LYS A 98 28.00 16.64 12.33
CA LYS A 98 28.17 16.12 10.96
C LYS A 98 26.95 16.39 10.11
N GLY A 99 25.75 16.13 10.64
CA GLY A 99 24.48 16.39 9.96
C GLY A 99 24.29 17.88 9.68
N GLY A 100 24.57 18.75 10.66
CA GLY A 100 24.51 20.20 10.49
C GLY A 100 25.49 20.73 9.44
N TRP A 101 26.70 20.16 9.39
CA TRP A 101 27.67 20.50 8.33
C TRP A 101 27.20 20.09 6.93
N SER A 102 26.59 18.91 6.79
CA SER A 102 26.00 18.46 5.52
C SER A 102 24.87 19.41 5.09
N GLU A 103 23.90 19.69 5.97
CA GLU A 103 22.79 20.62 5.68
C GLU A 103 23.28 22.02 5.27
N LEU A 104 24.34 22.51 5.91
CA LEU A 104 24.94 23.80 5.58
C LEU A 104 25.61 23.78 4.20
N ARG A 105 26.35 22.71 3.90
CA ARG A 105 27.04 22.52 2.61
C ARG A 105 26.05 22.41 1.47
N ASP A 106 24.97 21.67 1.67
CA ASP A 106 23.93 21.39 0.68
C ASP A 106 22.92 22.54 0.54
N ARG A 107 23.07 23.58 1.40
CA ARG A 107 22.16 24.75 1.45
C ARG A 107 20.70 24.38 1.72
N THR A 108 20.48 23.29 2.42
CA THR A 108 19.17 22.81 2.85
C THR A 108 19.06 22.88 4.38
N PRO A 109 18.91 24.09 4.96
CA PRO A 109 18.92 24.24 6.41
C PRO A 109 17.74 23.50 7.03
N GLY A 110 18.04 22.67 8.02
CA GLY A 110 17.09 21.79 8.68
C GLY A 110 17.35 21.67 10.18
N MET A 111 16.90 20.54 10.72
CA MET A 111 16.94 20.24 12.14
C MET A 111 18.37 20.05 12.66
N MET A 112 19.24 19.34 11.93
CA MET A 112 20.59 19.03 12.36
C MET A 112 21.45 20.29 12.48
N LEU A 113 21.24 21.28 11.60
CA LEU A 113 21.95 22.55 11.64
C LEU A 113 21.54 23.39 12.86
N LEU A 114 20.25 23.42 13.24
CA LEU A 114 19.81 24.12 14.46
C LEU A 114 20.37 23.49 15.71
N ILE A 115 20.35 22.17 15.82
CA ILE A 115 20.94 21.47 16.98
C ILE A 115 22.45 21.74 17.02
N SER A 116 23.13 21.60 15.89
CA SER A 116 24.56 21.87 15.77
C SER A 116 24.92 23.29 16.23
N LEU A 117 24.12 24.27 15.83
CA LEU A 117 24.29 25.66 16.23
C LEU A 117 24.10 25.81 17.75
N ALA A 118 23.03 25.27 18.31
CA ALA A 118 22.72 25.36 19.74
C ALA A 118 23.82 24.73 20.62
N ILE A 119 24.24 23.49 20.31
CA ILE A 119 25.30 22.80 21.07
C ILE A 119 26.67 23.48 20.90
N THR A 120 26.93 24.08 19.71
CA THR A 120 28.20 24.83 19.49
C THR A 120 28.21 26.12 20.27
N VAL A 121 27.10 26.86 20.33
CA VAL A 121 26.99 28.08 21.14
C VAL A 121 27.15 27.72 22.63
N ALA A 122 26.43 26.69 23.12
CA ALA A 122 26.56 26.26 24.52
C ALA A 122 27.99 25.83 24.88
N PHE A 123 28.65 25.04 24.01
CA PHE A 123 30.04 24.62 24.18
C PHE A 123 31.00 25.81 24.18
N GLY A 124 30.84 26.75 23.23
CA GLY A 124 31.65 27.95 23.16
C GLY A 124 31.49 28.86 24.39
N SER A 125 30.25 28.98 24.91
CA SER A 125 29.96 29.71 26.15
C SER A 125 30.60 29.07 27.37
N SER A 126 30.57 27.73 27.49
CA SER A 126 31.21 26.97 28.55
C SER A 126 32.74 27.14 28.52
N LEU A 127 33.34 27.10 27.32
CA LEU A 127 34.80 27.36 27.18
C LEU A 127 35.18 28.82 27.56
N ALA A 128 34.33 29.79 27.20
CA ALA A 128 34.57 31.18 27.55
C ALA A 128 34.47 31.42 29.06
N SER A 129 33.61 30.67 29.75
CA SER A 129 33.52 30.69 31.23
C SER A 129 34.77 30.12 31.89
N GLU A 130 35.29 29.00 31.38
CA GLU A 130 36.56 28.45 31.91
C GLU A 130 37.78 29.39 31.69
N ALA A 131 37.67 30.27 30.70
CA ALA A 131 38.69 31.30 30.44
C ALA A 131 38.46 32.59 31.23
N ASP A 132 37.56 32.63 32.21
CA ASP A 132 37.16 33.79 33.02
C ASP A 132 36.63 34.98 32.16
N LEU A 133 36.12 34.70 30.93
CA LEU A 133 35.56 35.72 30.06
C LEU A 133 34.06 35.93 30.29
N LEU A 134 33.38 34.92 30.82
CA LEU A 134 31.95 34.91 31.13
C LEU A 134 31.74 34.22 32.47
N ASP A 135 30.72 34.62 33.21
CA ASP A 135 30.33 33.97 34.49
C ASP A 135 29.07 33.09 34.20
N LEU A 136 29.28 31.91 33.61
CA LEU A 136 28.23 31.01 33.17
C LEU A 136 28.63 29.54 33.36
N ASP A 137 27.80 28.74 34.00
CA ASP A 137 27.97 27.27 34.07
C ASP A 137 27.02 26.56 33.08
N PHE A 138 27.45 26.43 31.83
CA PHE A 138 26.67 25.75 30.78
C PHE A 138 27.04 24.27 30.54
N TRP A 139 28.03 23.72 31.26
CA TRP A 139 28.49 22.35 31.02
C TRP A 139 27.39 21.31 31.26
N TRP A 140 26.62 21.47 32.34
CA TRP A 140 25.56 20.53 32.67
C TRP A 140 24.40 20.64 31.70
N GLU A 141 24.05 21.83 31.25
CA GLU A 141 22.99 22.06 30.25
C GLU A 141 23.38 21.52 28.89
N LEU A 142 24.62 21.72 28.43
CA LEU A 142 25.17 21.15 27.23
C LEU A 142 25.10 19.61 27.25
N ALA A 143 25.50 19.00 28.37
CA ALA A 143 25.48 17.55 28.53
C ALA A 143 24.05 17.00 28.47
N LEU A 144 23.10 17.55 29.23
CA LEU A 144 21.71 17.17 29.21
C LEU A 144 21.06 17.44 27.86
N LEU A 145 21.37 18.56 27.19
CA LEU A 145 20.86 18.87 25.87
C LEU A 145 21.24 17.78 24.85
N ILE A 146 22.51 17.39 24.82
CA ILE A 146 23.00 16.34 23.92
C ILE A 146 22.35 14.99 24.25
N ASP A 147 22.26 14.63 25.54
CA ASP A 147 21.64 13.36 25.96
C ASP A 147 20.14 13.29 25.59
N VAL A 148 19.40 14.38 25.84
CA VAL A 148 17.98 14.46 25.49
C VAL A 148 17.78 14.39 23.95
N MET A 149 18.66 15.04 23.19
CA MET A 149 18.63 14.99 21.73
C MET A 149 18.93 13.58 21.18
N LEU A 150 19.94 12.91 21.75
CA LEU A 150 20.26 11.52 21.40
C LEU A 150 19.10 10.58 21.73
N LEU A 151 18.46 10.75 22.90
CA LEU A 151 17.29 9.99 23.29
C LEU A 151 16.12 10.22 22.31
N GLY A 152 15.86 11.47 21.96
CA GLY A 152 14.82 11.85 21.00
C GLY A 152 15.02 11.16 19.66
N HIS A 153 16.21 11.25 19.07
CA HIS A 153 16.53 10.61 17.79
C HIS A 153 16.50 9.08 17.87
N TRP A 154 16.98 8.49 18.97
CA TRP A 154 16.87 7.06 19.17
C TRP A 154 15.40 6.60 19.17
N GLN A 155 14.50 7.28 19.88
CA GLN A 155 13.08 6.95 19.90
C GLN A 155 12.41 7.16 18.53
N GLU A 156 12.80 8.21 17.81
CA GLU A 156 12.35 8.49 16.45
C GLU A 156 12.73 7.34 15.50
N MET A 157 14.01 6.99 15.43
CA MET A 157 14.49 5.92 14.56
C MET A 157 13.88 4.55 14.93
N LYS A 158 13.69 4.30 16.23
CA LYS A 158 13.00 3.11 16.72
C LYS A 158 11.53 3.07 16.27
N ALA A 159 10.82 4.19 16.32
CA ALA A 159 9.42 4.27 15.91
C ALA A 159 9.27 4.04 14.39
N ILE A 160 10.15 4.63 13.58
CA ILE A 160 10.19 4.40 12.12
C ILE A 160 10.54 2.94 11.81
N GLY A 161 11.59 2.38 12.45
CA GLY A 161 12.01 1.01 12.27
C GLY A 161 10.92 -0.02 12.62
N GLN A 162 10.18 0.19 13.73
CA GLN A 162 9.05 -0.67 14.09
C GLN A 162 7.88 -0.59 13.12
N ALA A 163 7.68 0.55 12.47
CA ALA A 163 6.66 0.69 11.44
C ALA A 163 7.08 -0.03 10.14
N SER A 164 8.37 -0.02 9.81
CA SER A 164 8.92 -0.69 8.61
C SER A 164 9.07 -2.20 8.78
N SER A 165 9.27 -2.73 10.01
CA SER A 165 9.44 -4.16 10.28
C SER A 165 8.21 -5.02 9.94
N ALA A 166 7.04 -4.42 9.69
CA ALA A 166 5.88 -5.14 9.19
C ALA A 166 6.10 -5.72 7.77
N LEU A 167 7.02 -5.16 7.00
CA LEU A 167 7.44 -5.69 5.69
C LEU A 167 8.37 -6.89 5.83
N ASP A 168 9.26 -6.86 6.84
CA ASP A 168 10.13 -8.00 7.14
C ASP A 168 9.31 -9.21 7.58
N ALA A 169 8.14 -8.99 8.21
CA ALA A 169 7.21 -10.04 8.57
C ALA A 169 6.60 -10.74 7.34
N LEU A 170 6.39 -10.04 6.23
CA LEU A 170 5.97 -10.67 4.96
C LEU A 170 7.09 -11.53 4.37
N ALA A 171 8.34 -11.12 4.50
CA ALA A 171 9.48 -11.92 4.05
C ALA A 171 9.65 -13.24 4.84
N ALA A 172 9.30 -13.21 6.12
CA ALA A 172 9.34 -14.40 7.01
C ALA A 172 8.21 -15.42 6.73
N LEU A 173 7.33 -15.15 5.76
CA LEU A 173 6.25 -16.06 5.38
C LEU A 173 6.73 -17.21 4.48
N LEU A 174 7.85 -17.05 3.78
CA LEU A 174 8.41 -18.16 2.98
C LEU A 174 9.11 -19.14 3.90
N PRO A 175 8.92 -20.47 3.70
CA PRO A 175 9.72 -21.46 4.39
C PRO A 175 11.16 -21.44 3.83
N ASP A 176 12.14 -21.91 4.60
CA ASP A 176 13.52 -22.00 4.12
C ASP A 176 13.73 -23.19 3.18
N MET A 177 12.92 -24.24 3.34
CA MET A 177 13.02 -25.52 2.66
C MET A 177 11.71 -25.91 1.98
N ALA A 178 11.79 -26.69 0.93
CA ALA A 178 10.66 -27.26 0.20
C ALA A 178 10.85 -28.76 -0.06
N GLU A 179 9.75 -29.52 -0.10
CA GLU A 179 9.78 -30.94 -0.48
C GLU A 179 9.58 -31.07 -2.01
N ARG A 180 10.67 -31.29 -2.76
CA ARG A 180 10.61 -31.56 -4.20
C ARG A 180 10.26 -33.02 -4.45
N VAL A 181 9.30 -33.28 -5.33
CA VAL A 181 8.89 -34.64 -5.72
C VAL A 181 9.84 -35.19 -6.79
N GLU A 182 10.50 -36.29 -6.50
CA GLU A 182 11.41 -36.98 -7.44
C GLU A 182 10.98 -38.45 -7.60
N GLY A 183 10.38 -38.77 -8.75
CA GLY A 183 9.86 -40.11 -9.02
C GLY A 183 8.79 -40.55 -8.02
N ALA A 184 9.05 -41.56 -7.20
CA ALA A 184 8.12 -42.07 -6.19
C ALA A 184 8.36 -41.47 -4.78
N GLY A 185 9.39 -40.64 -4.60
CA GLY A 185 9.77 -40.05 -3.30
C GLY A 185 9.77 -38.52 -3.30
N THR A 186 10.12 -37.97 -2.14
CA THR A 186 10.33 -36.52 -1.96
C THR A 186 11.74 -36.27 -1.42
N THR A 187 12.37 -35.20 -1.88
CA THR A 187 13.68 -34.72 -1.42
C THR A 187 13.51 -33.30 -0.87
N GLU A 188 13.98 -33.06 0.34
CA GLU A 188 14.00 -31.72 0.93
C GLU A 188 15.11 -30.89 0.27
N VAL A 189 14.75 -29.73 -0.29
CA VAL A 189 15.66 -28.81 -1.01
C VAL A 189 15.48 -27.39 -0.48
N ALA A 190 16.52 -26.56 -0.56
CA ALA A 190 16.35 -25.14 -0.28
C ALA A 190 15.44 -24.51 -1.33
N ILE A 191 14.61 -23.51 -0.94
CA ILE A 191 13.73 -22.81 -1.90
C ILE A 191 14.53 -22.22 -3.05
N ALA A 192 15.75 -21.73 -2.79
CA ALA A 192 16.63 -21.19 -3.81
C ALA A 192 17.05 -22.20 -4.90
N ASP A 193 16.91 -23.50 -4.63
CA ASP A 193 17.23 -24.59 -5.55
C ASP A 193 16.01 -25.09 -6.35
N LEU A 194 14.79 -24.61 -6.03
CA LEU A 194 13.59 -24.86 -6.84
C LEU A 194 13.67 -24.15 -8.19
N ARG A 195 13.09 -24.79 -9.19
CA ARG A 195 13.04 -24.25 -10.56
C ARG A 195 11.62 -24.33 -11.13
N PRO A 196 11.24 -23.40 -12.01
CA PRO A 196 10.01 -23.54 -12.78
C PRO A 196 9.92 -24.90 -13.46
N GLY A 197 8.78 -25.57 -13.32
CA GLY A 197 8.52 -26.93 -13.79
C GLY A 197 8.71 -28.02 -12.74
N ASP A 198 9.40 -27.79 -11.63
CA ASP A 198 9.49 -28.72 -10.53
C ASP A 198 8.13 -29.03 -9.92
N LEU A 199 7.98 -30.23 -9.32
CA LEU A 199 6.83 -30.58 -8.52
C LEU A 199 7.19 -30.48 -7.04
N ALA A 200 6.49 -29.63 -6.30
CA ALA A 200 6.63 -29.49 -4.85
C ALA A 200 5.44 -30.13 -4.12
N LEU A 201 5.71 -30.83 -3.02
CA LEU A 201 4.67 -31.38 -2.13
C LEU A 201 4.40 -30.35 -1.01
N VAL A 202 3.15 -29.91 -0.89
CA VAL A 202 2.67 -29.08 0.22
C VAL A 202 1.77 -29.92 1.10
N ARG A 203 2.13 -30.05 2.39
CA ARG A 203 1.38 -30.85 3.38
C ARG A 203 0.40 -29.99 4.17
N PRO A 204 -0.63 -30.55 4.81
CA PRO A 204 -1.49 -29.83 5.73
C PRO A 204 -0.69 -29.06 6.79
N GLY A 205 -0.99 -27.78 6.97
CA GLY A 205 -0.22 -26.86 7.81
C GLY A 205 1.10 -26.38 7.20
N GLY A 206 1.47 -26.88 6.02
CA GLY A 206 2.66 -26.45 5.28
C GLY A 206 2.42 -25.18 4.48
N ARG A 207 3.46 -24.36 4.36
CA ARG A 207 3.45 -23.16 3.52
C ARG A 207 3.82 -23.52 2.08
N VAL A 208 3.17 -22.86 1.15
CA VAL A 208 3.48 -22.95 -0.29
C VAL A 208 4.85 -22.32 -0.54
N PRO A 209 5.83 -23.07 -1.10
CA PRO A 209 7.21 -22.60 -1.22
C PRO A 209 7.47 -21.67 -2.42
N ALA A 210 6.62 -21.71 -3.43
CA ALA A 210 6.77 -20.99 -4.69
C ALA A 210 5.39 -20.77 -5.34
N ASP A 211 5.25 -19.83 -6.25
CA ASP A 211 4.02 -19.68 -7.01
C ASP A 211 3.88 -20.84 -8.01
N GLY A 212 2.66 -21.30 -8.24
CA GLY A 212 2.43 -22.37 -9.19
C GLY A 212 0.99 -22.86 -9.24
N THR A 213 0.77 -23.88 -10.06
CA THR A 213 -0.53 -24.50 -10.32
C THR A 213 -0.61 -25.87 -9.64
N ILE A 214 -1.75 -26.19 -9.03
CA ILE A 214 -1.99 -27.50 -8.42
C ILE A 214 -2.02 -28.57 -9.53
N ALA A 215 -1.05 -29.48 -9.49
CA ALA A 215 -0.95 -30.58 -10.43
C ALA A 215 -1.81 -31.79 -10.02
N SER A 216 -1.96 -32.03 -8.68
CA SER A 216 -2.82 -33.10 -8.13
C SER A 216 -3.09 -32.85 -6.65
N GLY A 217 -4.24 -33.34 -6.19
CA GLY A 217 -4.75 -33.11 -4.83
C GLY A 217 -5.70 -31.91 -4.81
N GLU A 218 -6.42 -31.76 -3.72
CA GLU A 218 -7.35 -30.68 -3.46
C GLU A 218 -7.21 -30.28 -1.99
N ALA A 219 -7.14 -28.99 -1.69
CA ALA A 219 -7.02 -28.48 -0.34
C ALA A 219 -7.61 -27.08 -0.18
N ALA A 220 -8.01 -26.76 1.05
CA ALA A 220 -8.32 -25.39 1.43
C ALA A 220 -7.02 -24.64 1.79
N PHE A 221 -6.87 -23.42 1.29
CA PHE A 221 -5.71 -22.57 1.51
C PHE A 221 -6.09 -21.33 2.33
N ASP A 222 -5.32 -21.07 3.38
CA ASP A 222 -5.35 -19.80 4.09
C ASP A 222 -4.47 -18.80 3.34
N GLU A 223 -5.12 -17.87 2.65
CA GLU A 223 -4.52 -16.80 1.87
C GLU A 223 -4.55 -15.45 2.62
N SER A 224 -4.98 -15.44 3.89
CA SER A 224 -5.23 -14.23 4.70
C SER A 224 -4.03 -13.30 4.82
N MET A 225 -2.82 -13.84 4.76
CA MET A 225 -1.58 -13.07 4.83
C MET A 225 -1.30 -12.25 3.56
N ILE A 226 -1.95 -12.57 2.44
CA ILE A 226 -1.79 -11.91 1.14
C ILE A 226 -3.04 -11.09 0.82
N THR A 227 -4.22 -11.72 0.91
CA THR A 227 -5.51 -11.10 0.56
C THR A 227 -6.13 -10.31 1.71
N GLY A 228 -5.77 -10.61 2.95
CA GLY A 228 -6.42 -10.08 4.15
C GLY A 228 -7.71 -10.83 4.53
N GLU A 229 -8.17 -11.80 3.72
CA GLU A 229 -9.39 -12.56 3.96
C GLU A 229 -9.16 -13.72 4.91
N SER A 230 -9.97 -13.82 5.96
CA SER A 230 -9.82 -14.88 6.98
C SER A 230 -10.41 -16.23 6.59
N ARG A 231 -11.12 -16.32 5.47
CA ARG A 231 -11.75 -17.56 5.00
C ARG A 231 -10.80 -18.36 4.13
N PRO A 232 -10.52 -19.64 4.47
CA PRO A 232 -9.76 -20.49 3.57
C PRO A 232 -10.48 -20.69 2.23
N VAL A 233 -9.74 -20.63 1.14
CA VAL A 233 -10.23 -20.80 -0.23
C VAL A 233 -9.94 -22.22 -0.71
N GLN A 234 -10.95 -22.92 -1.20
CA GLN A 234 -10.79 -24.26 -1.78
C GLN A 234 -10.08 -24.16 -3.14
N ARG A 235 -9.02 -24.96 -3.32
CA ARG A 235 -8.24 -25.03 -4.56
C ARG A 235 -8.15 -26.48 -5.05
N ALA A 236 -8.33 -26.68 -6.35
CA ALA A 236 -8.35 -27.97 -7.03
C ALA A 236 -7.27 -28.05 -8.14
N PRO A 237 -7.04 -29.22 -8.76
CA PRO A 237 -6.10 -29.34 -9.86
C PRO A 237 -6.41 -28.34 -11.01
N GLY A 238 -5.40 -27.58 -11.42
CA GLY A 238 -5.51 -26.51 -12.39
C GLY A 238 -5.63 -25.11 -11.77
N ASP A 239 -5.91 -25.00 -10.46
CA ASP A 239 -5.95 -23.71 -9.79
C ASP A 239 -4.55 -23.21 -9.42
N HIS A 240 -4.36 -21.90 -9.50
CA HIS A 240 -3.12 -21.23 -9.12
C HIS A 240 -3.09 -20.99 -7.61
N VAL A 241 -1.91 -21.17 -6.99
CA VAL A 241 -1.64 -20.86 -5.58
C VAL A 241 -0.35 -20.05 -5.45
N VAL A 242 -0.33 -19.14 -4.49
CA VAL A 242 0.74 -18.16 -4.29
C VAL A 242 1.67 -18.59 -3.14
N ALA A 243 2.96 -18.31 -3.29
CA ALA A 243 3.97 -18.55 -2.27
C ALA A 243 3.62 -17.88 -0.94
N GLY A 244 3.84 -18.60 0.18
CA GLY A 244 3.54 -18.09 1.53
C GLY A 244 2.14 -18.44 2.06
N THR A 245 1.17 -18.82 1.21
CA THR A 245 -0.14 -19.33 1.64
C THR A 245 -0.02 -20.67 2.34
N VAL A 246 -1.00 -21.07 3.14
CA VAL A 246 -0.93 -22.28 3.97
C VAL A 246 -2.02 -23.28 3.58
N ALA A 247 -1.65 -24.50 3.17
CA ALA A 247 -2.61 -25.57 2.99
C ALA A 247 -3.17 -26.01 4.36
N THR A 248 -4.49 -26.04 4.55
CA THR A 248 -5.08 -26.24 5.88
C THR A 248 -5.50 -27.68 6.19
N ASP A 249 -6.01 -28.41 5.22
CA ASP A 249 -6.70 -29.70 5.45
C ASP A 249 -6.10 -30.89 4.70
N SER A 250 -5.54 -30.72 3.52
CA SER A 250 -5.08 -31.80 2.65
C SER A 250 -3.70 -31.52 2.04
N SER A 251 -3.07 -32.54 1.47
CA SER A 251 -1.79 -32.41 0.76
C SER A 251 -2.04 -32.21 -0.73
N VAL A 252 -1.30 -31.27 -1.33
CA VAL A 252 -1.30 -31.06 -2.77
C VAL A 252 0.07 -31.18 -3.38
N ARG A 253 0.13 -31.50 -4.67
CA ARG A 253 1.36 -31.39 -5.48
C ARG A 253 1.24 -30.16 -6.35
N LEU A 254 2.17 -29.24 -6.16
CA LEU A 254 2.26 -27.97 -6.86
C LEU A 254 3.28 -28.09 -8.00
N ARG A 255 2.90 -27.68 -9.20
CA ARG A 255 3.84 -27.41 -10.29
C ARG A 255 4.34 -26.00 -10.14
N VAL A 256 5.62 -25.83 -9.86
CA VAL A 256 6.27 -24.54 -9.67
C VAL A 256 6.29 -23.74 -10.97
N GLU A 257 5.88 -22.49 -10.94
CA GLU A 257 5.87 -21.55 -12.07
C GLU A 257 6.83 -20.38 -11.86
N ALA A 258 6.86 -19.80 -10.65
CA ALA A 258 7.78 -18.71 -10.31
C ALA A 258 8.43 -18.95 -8.95
N VAL A 259 9.71 -18.55 -8.83
CA VAL A 259 10.53 -18.74 -7.62
C VAL A 259 11.26 -17.45 -7.24
N GLY A 260 11.58 -17.28 -5.96
CA GLY A 260 12.42 -16.17 -5.47
C GLY A 260 11.84 -14.79 -5.78
N ASP A 261 12.60 -13.98 -6.49
CA ASP A 261 12.22 -12.59 -6.81
C ASP A 261 11.10 -12.46 -7.86
N ASP A 262 10.77 -13.54 -8.55
CA ASP A 262 9.71 -13.58 -9.55
C ASP A 262 8.34 -13.96 -8.96
N THR A 263 8.26 -14.29 -7.67
CA THR A 263 7.00 -14.62 -7.01
C THR A 263 6.11 -13.39 -6.80
N ALA A 264 4.79 -13.59 -6.76
CA ALA A 264 3.81 -12.55 -6.43
C ALA A 264 4.13 -11.85 -5.10
N LEU A 265 4.56 -12.63 -4.08
CA LEU A 265 4.97 -12.08 -2.79
C LEU A 265 6.20 -11.17 -2.89
N ALA A 266 7.18 -11.51 -3.73
CA ALA A 266 8.34 -10.64 -4.00
C ALA A 266 7.91 -9.37 -4.77
N GLY A 267 6.98 -9.49 -5.70
CA GLY A 267 6.34 -8.36 -6.39
C GLY A 267 5.66 -7.40 -5.40
N ILE A 268 4.87 -7.93 -4.47
CA ILE A 268 4.24 -7.17 -3.39
C ILE A 268 5.29 -6.41 -2.56
N ARG A 269 6.38 -7.08 -2.18
CA ARG A 269 7.48 -6.44 -1.42
C ARG A 269 8.10 -5.27 -2.18
N ARG A 270 8.38 -5.42 -3.48
CA ARG A 270 8.91 -4.34 -4.32
C ARG A 270 7.95 -3.15 -4.38
N LEU A 271 6.66 -3.39 -4.65
CA LEU A 271 5.64 -2.34 -4.69
C LEU A 271 5.57 -1.55 -3.38
N VAL A 272 5.65 -2.24 -2.24
CA VAL A 272 5.60 -1.59 -0.92
C VAL A 272 6.89 -0.79 -0.65
N ALA A 273 8.06 -1.30 -1.05
CA ALA A 273 9.33 -0.60 -0.95
C ALA A 273 9.34 0.68 -1.82
N ASP A 274 8.87 0.58 -3.06
CA ASP A 274 8.74 1.72 -3.99
C ASP A 274 7.77 2.77 -3.46
N ALA A 275 6.63 2.33 -2.89
CA ALA A 275 5.67 3.24 -2.26
C ALA A 275 6.28 3.98 -1.06
N GLN A 276 7.16 3.34 -0.29
CA GLN A 276 7.83 3.98 0.84
C GLN A 276 8.84 5.04 0.38
N SER A 277 9.50 4.83 -0.75
CA SER A 277 10.47 5.78 -1.32
C SER A 277 9.80 6.95 -2.06
N SER A 278 8.52 6.82 -2.45
CA SER A 278 7.81 7.86 -3.20
C SER A 278 7.53 9.10 -2.33
N ARG A 279 7.79 10.31 -2.87
CA ARG A 279 7.55 11.58 -2.17
C ARG A 279 6.06 11.95 -2.15
N SER A 280 5.52 12.26 -0.97
CA SER A 280 4.15 12.75 -0.81
C SER A 280 4.09 14.29 -0.85
N LYS A 281 2.92 14.84 -1.21
CA LYS A 281 2.69 16.31 -1.10
C LYS A 281 2.77 16.78 0.36
N ALA A 282 2.36 15.93 1.30
CA ALA A 282 2.42 16.23 2.71
C ALA A 282 3.88 16.33 3.18
N GLN A 283 4.77 15.47 2.70
CA GLN A 283 6.21 15.52 2.98
C GLN A 283 6.83 16.83 2.48
N ALA A 284 6.55 17.21 1.22
CA ALA A 284 7.04 18.47 0.67
C ALA A 284 6.54 19.71 1.45
N LEU A 285 5.34 19.64 2.05
CA LEU A 285 4.83 20.69 2.93
C LEU A 285 5.59 20.73 4.26
N ALA A 286 5.89 19.55 4.84
CA ALA A 286 6.68 19.46 6.08
C ALA A 286 8.10 20.02 5.89
N ASP A 287 8.76 19.69 4.79
CA ASP A 287 10.10 20.17 4.47
C ASP A 287 10.13 21.71 4.36
N ARG A 288 9.12 22.30 3.71
CA ARG A 288 8.96 23.76 3.64
C ARG A 288 8.69 24.38 5.01
N ALA A 289 7.88 23.72 5.84
CA ALA A 289 7.58 24.18 7.19
C ALA A 289 8.83 24.09 8.08
N ALA A 290 9.65 23.06 7.95
CA ALA A 290 10.93 22.91 8.66
C ALA A 290 11.92 24.03 8.28
N ALA A 291 12.07 24.34 6.98
CA ALA A 291 12.91 25.43 6.51
C ALA A 291 12.41 26.79 7.03
N LEU A 292 11.09 27.03 7.03
CA LEU A 292 10.52 28.26 7.58
C LEU A 292 10.80 28.40 9.09
N LEU A 293 10.63 27.31 9.85
CA LEU A 293 10.92 27.28 11.27
C LEU A 293 12.40 27.51 11.57
N PHE A 294 13.31 27.02 10.72
CA PHE A 294 14.73 27.31 10.85
C PHE A 294 15.01 28.82 10.81
N TYR A 295 14.49 29.51 9.79
CA TYR A 295 14.69 30.96 9.67
C TYR A 295 13.98 31.74 10.78
N ALA A 296 12.81 31.30 11.20
CA ALA A 296 12.09 31.88 12.34
C ALA A 296 12.89 31.72 13.66
N ALA A 297 13.46 30.53 13.89
CA ALA A 297 14.31 30.23 15.05
C ALA A 297 15.57 31.10 15.06
N LEU A 298 16.27 31.19 13.93
CA LEU A 298 17.48 32.00 13.80
C LEU A 298 17.19 33.50 14.05
N THR A 299 16.08 33.99 13.46
CA THR A 299 15.65 35.38 13.66
C THR A 299 15.28 35.65 15.12
N ALA A 300 14.45 34.77 15.72
CA ALA A 300 14.04 34.89 17.12
C ALA A 300 15.24 34.81 18.06
N GLY A 301 16.17 33.87 17.83
CA GLY A 301 17.41 33.74 18.60
C GLY A 301 18.28 34.99 18.49
N THR A 302 18.46 35.51 17.28
CA THR A 302 19.24 36.75 17.07
C THR A 302 18.60 37.95 17.77
N VAL A 303 17.27 38.12 17.64
CA VAL A 303 16.53 39.19 18.32
C VAL A 303 16.64 39.04 19.85
N THR A 304 16.48 37.83 20.37
CA THR A 304 16.61 37.53 21.79
C THR A 304 18.02 37.92 22.31
N PHE A 305 19.05 37.48 21.58
CA PHE A 305 20.43 37.84 21.94
C PHE A 305 20.65 39.35 21.99
N VAL A 306 20.27 40.07 20.94
CA VAL A 306 20.46 41.53 20.85
C VAL A 306 19.69 42.27 21.94
N VAL A 307 18.46 41.88 22.25
CA VAL A 307 17.63 42.51 23.26
C VAL A 307 18.26 42.34 24.66
N TRP A 308 18.61 41.10 25.06
CA TRP A 308 19.16 40.83 26.40
C TRP A 308 20.58 41.38 26.54
N TRP A 309 21.41 41.34 25.49
CA TRP A 309 22.73 42.00 25.47
C TRP A 309 22.61 43.53 25.65
N ALA A 310 21.63 44.14 24.97
CA ALA A 310 21.39 45.59 25.11
C ALA A 310 20.84 45.97 26.49
N LEU A 311 20.19 45.05 27.20
CA LEU A 311 19.77 45.23 28.61
C LEU A 311 20.93 45.09 29.60
N GLY A 312 22.12 44.69 29.13
CA GLY A 312 23.35 44.62 29.92
C GLY A 312 23.64 43.26 30.54
N ASP A 313 22.90 42.22 30.17
CA ASP A 313 23.07 40.85 30.66
C ASP A 313 23.50 39.90 29.55
N THR A 314 24.80 39.67 29.42
CA THR A 314 25.38 38.78 28.42
C THR A 314 25.10 37.31 28.73
N GLY A 315 25.02 36.93 30.02
CA GLY A 315 24.69 35.57 30.45
C GLY A 315 23.29 35.18 30.03
N GLU A 316 22.32 35.98 30.42
CA GLU A 316 20.93 35.82 30.05
C GLU A 316 20.76 35.86 28.51
N ALA A 317 21.48 36.71 27.78
CA ALA A 317 21.45 36.79 26.33
C ALA A 317 21.83 35.45 25.68
N LEU A 318 22.90 34.82 26.16
CA LEU A 318 23.35 33.50 25.65
C LEU A 318 22.41 32.37 26.02
N GLU A 319 22.03 32.27 27.31
CA GLU A 319 21.13 31.22 27.82
C GLU A 319 19.80 31.22 27.08
N ARG A 320 19.14 32.37 26.95
CA ARG A 320 17.85 32.50 26.26
C ARG A 320 17.97 32.27 24.76
N THR A 321 19.10 32.66 24.17
CA THR A 321 19.34 32.36 22.75
C THR A 321 19.46 30.85 22.52
N VAL A 322 20.22 30.16 23.35
CA VAL A 322 20.32 28.69 23.28
C VAL A 322 18.95 28.05 23.51
N SER A 323 18.18 28.49 24.52
CA SER A 323 16.82 28.00 24.79
C SER A 323 15.88 28.19 23.58
N VAL A 324 15.94 29.38 22.94
CA VAL A 324 15.13 29.64 21.71
C VAL A 324 15.55 28.74 20.58
N LEU A 325 16.83 28.57 20.30
CA LEU A 325 17.31 27.71 19.21
C LEU A 325 16.93 26.26 19.44
N VAL A 326 17.02 25.76 20.68
CA VAL A 326 16.66 24.39 21.05
C VAL A 326 15.16 24.16 20.92
N ILE A 327 14.32 25.01 21.53
CA ILE A 327 12.87 24.79 21.54
C ILE A 327 12.24 24.95 20.14
N ALA A 328 12.84 25.82 19.32
CA ALA A 328 12.39 26.07 17.96
C ALA A 328 12.78 24.95 16.98
N CYS A 329 13.62 23.98 17.43
CA CYS A 329 14.01 22.85 16.59
C CYS A 329 12.78 22.04 16.14
N PRO A 330 12.58 21.83 14.82
CA PRO A 330 11.42 21.15 14.28
C PRO A 330 11.48 19.62 14.41
N HIS A 331 12.02 19.10 15.54
CA HIS A 331 12.24 17.66 15.73
C HIS A 331 10.96 16.84 15.59
N ALA A 332 9.86 17.25 16.23
CA ALA A 332 8.57 16.58 16.10
C ALA A 332 8.02 16.61 14.65
N LEU A 333 8.39 17.61 13.85
CA LEU A 333 7.96 17.76 12.46
C LEU A 333 8.61 16.72 11.56
N GLY A 334 9.88 16.38 11.78
CA GLY A 334 10.60 15.35 11.05
C GLY A 334 9.95 13.97 11.17
N LEU A 335 9.30 13.67 12.31
CA LEU A 335 8.59 12.42 12.56
C LEU A 335 7.11 12.48 12.15
N ALA A 336 6.51 13.67 12.09
CA ALA A 336 5.05 13.86 11.98
C ALA A 336 4.40 13.16 10.79
N ILE A 337 5.07 13.13 9.66
CA ILE A 337 4.58 12.57 8.40
C ILE A 337 5.20 11.20 8.12
N PRO A 338 6.54 10.99 8.17
CA PRO A 338 7.12 9.69 7.85
C PRO A 338 6.57 8.54 8.69
N LEU A 339 6.34 8.74 9.98
CA LEU A 339 5.78 7.70 10.84
C LEU A 339 4.34 7.33 10.46
N VAL A 340 3.48 8.31 10.14
CA VAL A 340 2.10 8.03 9.68
C VAL A 340 2.13 7.27 8.37
N ILE A 341 3.04 7.64 7.48
CA ILE A 341 3.26 6.98 6.19
C ILE A 341 3.67 5.52 6.41
N ALA A 342 4.72 5.26 7.19
CA ALA A 342 5.19 3.90 7.46
C ALA A 342 4.09 3.03 8.09
N LEU A 343 3.34 3.59 9.07
CA LEU A 343 2.21 2.89 9.69
C LEU A 343 1.07 2.62 8.71
N SER A 344 0.68 3.61 7.88
CA SER A 344 -0.41 3.41 6.91
C SER A 344 -0.04 2.38 5.85
N THR A 345 1.20 2.39 5.36
CA THR A 345 1.69 1.41 4.38
C THR A 345 1.75 0.00 4.99
N ALA A 346 2.22 -0.12 6.23
CA ALA A 346 2.24 -1.41 6.93
C ALA A 346 0.83 -1.95 7.21
N MET A 347 -0.12 -1.08 7.54
CA MET A 347 -1.53 -1.46 7.76
C MET A 347 -2.22 -1.87 6.47
N SER A 348 -2.02 -1.10 5.38
CA SER A 348 -2.60 -1.40 4.08
C SER A 348 -2.11 -2.75 3.56
N ALA A 349 -0.80 -3.02 3.62
CA ALA A 349 -0.23 -4.28 3.16
C ALA A 349 -0.79 -5.50 3.90
N ARG A 350 -1.03 -5.39 5.22
CA ARG A 350 -1.64 -6.47 6.03
C ARG A 350 -3.10 -6.77 5.66
N GLN A 351 -3.77 -5.83 5.02
CA GLN A 351 -5.17 -5.95 4.58
C GLN A 351 -5.25 -6.19 3.06
N GLY A 352 -4.17 -6.66 2.45
CA GLY A 352 -4.15 -6.90 1.01
C GLY A 352 -4.30 -5.62 0.15
N ILE A 353 -4.12 -4.43 0.75
CA ILE A 353 -4.16 -3.15 0.03
C ILE A 353 -2.73 -2.74 -0.30
N LEU A 354 -2.33 -2.91 -1.55
CA LEU A 354 -0.99 -2.60 -2.02
C LEU A 354 -0.97 -1.18 -2.60
N VAL A 355 -0.26 -0.28 -1.96
CA VAL A 355 -0.14 1.11 -2.37
C VAL A 355 1.11 1.25 -3.22
N LYS A 356 0.97 1.43 -4.54
CA LYS A 356 2.06 1.70 -5.47
C LYS A 356 2.37 3.20 -5.55
N ASP A 357 1.33 4.02 -5.70
CA ASP A 357 1.46 5.49 -5.68
C ASP A 357 0.85 6.07 -4.41
N ARG A 358 1.70 6.67 -3.60
CA ARG A 358 1.28 7.34 -2.37
C ARG A 358 0.34 8.52 -2.62
N LEU A 359 0.52 9.24 -3.74
CA LEU A 359 -0.38 10.33 -4.10
C LEU A 359 -1.77 9.82 -4.41
N ALA A 360 -1.91 8.62 -5.00
CA ALA A 360 -3.20 7.98 -5.22
C ALA A 360 -3.91 7.70 -3.89
N LEU A 361 -3.20 7.11 -2.90
CA LEU A 361 -3.76 6.93 -1.56
C LEU A 361 -4.17 8.26 -0.92
N GLU A 362 -3.35 9.32 -1.00
CA GLU A 362 -3.68 10.63 -0.44
C GLU A 362 -4.88 11.28 -1.14
N ARG A 363 -5.03 11.11 -2.47
CA ARG A 363 -6.13 11.66 -3.25
C ARG A 363 -7.45 10.96 -2.96
N MET A 364 -7.45 9.67 -2.59
CA MET A 364 -8.64 8.88 -2.33
C MET A 364 -9.59 9.53 -1.31
N ARG A 365 -9.07 10.23 -0.30
CA ARG A 365 -9.89 10.99 0.68
C ARG A 365 -10.75 12.07 0.05
N ALA A 366 -10.35 12.55 -1.10
CA ALA A 366 -10.95 13.69 -1.79
C ALA A 366 -11.77 13.28 -3.03
N VAL A 367 -11.88 11.98 -3.32
CA VAL A 367 -12.69 11.43 -4.40
C VAL A 367 -14.16 11.77 -4.18
N ASP A 368 -14.86 12.15 -5.26
CA ASP A 368 -16.27 12.51 -5.28
C ASP A 368 -17.13 11.40 -5.92
N ALA A 369 -16.55 10.63 -6.86
CA ALA A 369 -17.22 9.53 -7.55
C ALA A 369 -16.31 8.32 -7.69
N VAL A 370 -16.88 7.11 -7.52
CA VAL A 370 -16.22 5.83 -7.80
C VAL A 370 -16.85 5.23 -9.06
N LEU A 371 -16.03 5.02 -10.08
CA LEU A 371 -16.40 4.39 -11.34
C LEU A 371 -15.94 2.92 -11.30
N PHE A 372 -16.88 1.99 -11.25
CA PHE A 372 -16.59 0.57 -11.27
C PHE A 372 -16.75 0.00 -12.68
N ASP A 373 -15.78 -0.79 -13.13
CA ASP A 373 -16.07 -1.73 -14.20
C ASP A 373 -17.09 -2.77 -13.73
N LYS A 374 -17.91 -3.29 -14.62
CA LYS A 374 -18.86 -4.34 -14.28
C LYS A 374 -18.18 -5.69 -14.16
N THR A 375 -17.57 -6.14 -15.27
CA THR A 375 -17.08 -7.52 -15.45
C THR A 375 -15.78 -7.76 -14.67
N GLY A 376 -15.74 -8.84 -13.87
CA GLY A 376 -14.56 -9.14 -13.04
C GLY A 376 -14.38 -8.24 -11.82
N THR A 377 -15.21 -7.18 -11.66
CA THR A 377 -15.15 -6.22 -10.56
C THR A 377 -16.41 -6.26 -9.69
N LEU A 378 -17.56 -5.82 -10.21
CA LEU A 378 -18.85 -5.94 -9.52
C LEU A 378 -19.49 -7.31 -9.72
N THR A 379 -19.02 -8.05 -10.72
CA THR A 379 -19.40 -9.43 -11.01
C THR A 379 -18.16 -10.33 -10.93
N GLU A 380 -18.39 -11.64 -10.88
CA GLU A 380 -17.30 -12.63 -10.78
C GLU A 380 -16.47 -12.74 -12.07
N GLY A 381 -16.99 -12.20 -13.20
CA GLY A 381 -16.37 -12.32 -14.52
C GLY A 381 -16.47 -13.75 -15.08
N ALA A 382 -17.22 -14.60 -14.40
CA ALA A 382 -17.44 -15.99 -14.76
C ALA A 382 -18.94 -16.20 -15.10
N PRO A 383 -19.28 -16.62 -16.33
CA PRO A 383 -20.65 -16.94 -16.65
C PRO A 383 -21.13 -18.15 -15.85
N ALA A 384 -22.35 -18.09 -15.34
CA ALA A 384 -23.02 -19.23 -14.71
C ALA A 384 -24.37 -19.51 -15.40
N VAL A 385 -24.85 -20.76 -15.32
CA VAL A 385 -26.18 -21.11 -15.78
C VAL A 385 -27.22 -20.53 -14.82
N HIS A 386 -27.95 -19.52 -15.30
CA HIS A 386 -28.98 -18.83 -14.52
C HIS A 386 -30.36 -19.51 -14.63
N ASP A 387 -30.76 -19.93 -15.84
CA ASP A 387 -32.06 -20.57 -16.08
C ASP A 387 -31.99 -21.53 -17.26
N VAL A 388 -32.86 -22.53 -17.26
CA VAL A 388 -32.92 -23.56 -18.28
C VAL A 388 -34.38 -23.78 -18.68
N ALA A 389 -34.64 -23.91 -19.97
CA ALA A 389 -35.95 -24.25 -20.50
C ALA A 389 -35.88 -25.46 -21.47
N ALA A 390 -36.49 -26.56 -21.12
CA ALA A 390 -36.56 -27.76 -21.92
C ALA A 390 -37.90 -27.82 -22.66
N ALA A 391 -37.88 -28.29 -23.91
CA ALA A 391 -39.10 -28.44 -24.74
C ALA A 391 -40.06 -29.50 -24.19
N ASP A 392 -39.53 -30.52 -23.53
CA ASP A 392 -40.27 -31.60 -22.86
C ASP A 392 -40.51 -31.35 -21.37
N GLY A 393 -39.96 -30.30 -20.82
CA GLY A 393 -40.05 -29.90 -19.41
C GLY A 393 -38.98 -30.51 -18.49
N ASP A 394 -38.11 -31.42 -18.98
CA ASP A 394 -37.01 -31.99 -18.19
C ASP A 394 -35.72 -31.14 -18.33
N THR A 395 -35.63 -30.12 -17.51
CA THR A 395 -34.50 -29.17 -17.48
C THR A 395 -33.20 -29.82 -17.04
N ASP A 396 -33.27 -30.83 -16.15
CA ASP A 396 -32.07 -31.50 -15.64
C ASP A 396 -31.49 -32.45 -16.70
N ALA A 397 -32.33 -33.15 -17.45
CA ALA A 397 -31.87 -33.98 -18.57
C ALA A 397 -31.26 -33.10 -19.67
N LEU A 398 -31.87 -31.95 -19.98
CA LEU A 398 -31.35 -31.00 -20.98
C LEU A 398 -29.98 -30.49 -20.58
N LEU A 399 -29.81 -30.11 -19.34
CA LEU A 399 -28.53 -29.54 -18.84
C LEU A 399 -27.42 -30.59 -18.84
N ARG A 400 -27.72 -31.84 -18.42
CA ARG A 400 -26.76 -32.96 -18.51
C ARG A 400 -26.39 -33.30 -19.96
N LEU A 401 -27.35 -33.21 -20.87
CA LEU A 401 -27.11 -33.42 -22.30
C LEU A 401 -26.19 -32.34 -22.88
N ALA A 402 -26.45 -31.08 -22.55
CA ALA A 402 -25.59 -29.97 -22.97
C ALA A 402 -24.18 -30.07 -22.35
N ALA A 403 -24.08 -30.45 -21.07
CA ALA A 403 -22.81 -30.66 -20.40
C ALA A 403 -21.96 -31.77 -21.05
N ALA A 404 -22.60 -32.85 -21.53
CA ALA A 404 -21.91 -33.89 -22.27
C ALA A 404 -21.28 -33.37 -23.56
N VAL A 405 -21.98 -32.53 -24.30
CA VAL A 405 -21.50 -31.96 -25.57
C VAL A 405 -20.39 -30.94 -25.35
N GLU A 406 -20.46 -30.17 -24.26
CA GLU A 406 -19.49 -29.11 -23.91
C GLU A 406 -18.26 -29.62 -23.13
N ALA A 407 -18.24 -30.93 -22.76
CA ALA A 407 -17.20 -31.49 -21.88
C ALA A 407 -15.76 -31.36 -22.41
N GLU A 408 -15.57 -31.33 -23.73
CA GLU A 408 -14.26 -31.17 -24.37
C GLU A 408 -13.99 -29.72 -24.83
N SER A 409 -14.92 -28.77 -24.54
CA SER A 409 -14.78 -27.37 -24.90
C SER A 409 -14.10 -26.56 -23.77
N GLU A 410 -13.07 -25.82 -24.11
CA GLU A 410 -12.38 -24.91 -23.15
C GLU A 410 -13.08 -23.55 -23.04
N HIS A 411 -14.16 -23.32 -23.73
CA HIS A 411 -14.86 -22.03 -23.70
C HIS A 411 -15.44 -21.75 -22.32
N PRO A 412 -15.38 -20.50 -21.77
CA PRO A 412 -15.92 -20.17 -20.46
C PRO A 412 -17.40 -20.54 -20.27
N LEU A 413 -18.24 -20.37 -21.32
CA LEU A 413 -19.63 -20.78 -21.27
C LEU A 413 -19.79 -22.32 -21.16
N ALA A 414 -18.89 -23.06 -21.80
CA ALA A 414 -18.86 -24.52 -21.71
C ALA A 414 -18.57 -24.98 -20.29
N ARG A 415 -17.57 -24.44 -19.67
CA ARG A 415 -17.22 -24.76 -18.27
C ARG A 415 -18.39 -24.54 -17.32
N ALA A 416 -19.13 -23.43 -17.48
CA ALA A 416 -20.32 -23.14 -16.71
C ALA A 416 -21.44 -24.19 -16.91
N ILE A 417 -21.66 -24.63 -18.16
CA ILE A 417 -22.67 -25.66 -18.50
C ILE A 417 -22.25 -27.02 -17.93
N VAL A 418 -20.97 -27.38 -18.04
CA VAL A 418 -20.43 -28.64 -17.52
C VAL A 418 -20.55 -28.70 -16.00
N ALA A 419 -20.15 -27.62 -15.29
CA ALA A 419 -20.27 -27.54 -13.84
C ALA A 419 -21.74 -27.68 -13.40
N ALA A 420 -22.65 -26.91 -13.98
CA ALA A 420 -24.07 -26.95 -13.65
C ALA A 420 -24.73 -28.30 -14.01
N GLY A 421 -24.27 -28.96 -15.07
CA GLY A 421 -24.74 -30.30 -15.45
C GLY A 421 -24.30 -31.39 -14.51
N ALA A 422 -23.06 -31.31 -14.01
CA ALA A 422 -22.50 -32.26 -13.02
C ALA A 422 -23.24 -32.20 -11.68
N GLU A 423 -23.70 -31.04 -11.25
CA GLU A 423 -24.51 -30.86 -10.02
C GLU A 423 -25.91 -31.56 -10.14
N ARG A 424 -26.41 -31.72 -11.36
CA ARG A 424 -27.73 -32.34 -11.63
C ARG A 424 -27.65 -33.86 -11.78
N GLY A 425 -26.47 -34.48 -11.62
CA GLY A 425 -26.26 -35.91 -11.67
C GLY A 425 -25.27 -36.36 -12.76
N GLY A 426 -25.23 -37.66 -13.04
CA GLY A 426 -24.26 -38.21 -13.99
C GLY A 426 -24.42 -37.60 -15.39
N VAL A 427 -23.34 -37.04 -15.93
CA VAL A 427 -23.27 -36.53 -17.31
C VAL A 427 -23.03 -37.69 -18.26
N PRO A 428 -23.81 -37.84 -19.35
CA PRO A 428 -23.60 -38.90 -20.34
C PRO A 428 -22.24 -38.78 -21.03
N GLU A 429 -21.69 -39.91 -21.51
CA GLU A 429 -20.51 -39.88 -22.37
C GLU A 429 -20.84 -39.34 -23.75
N ALA A 430 -20.00 -38.44 -24.24
CA ALA A 430 -20.06 -37.92 -25.61
C ALA A 430 -18.88 -38.45 -26.44
N SER A 431 -19.05 -38.50 -27.73
CA SER A 431 -18.00 -38.86 -28.69
C SER A 431 -18.08 -37.98 -29.93
N ALA A 432 -17.07 -38.01 -30.77
CA ALA A 432 -17.00 -37.24 -32.01
C ALA A 432 -17.24 -35.73 -31.82
N PHE A 433 -16.68 -35.16 -30.75
CA PHE A 433 -16.74 -33.71 -30.48
C PHE A 433 -16.21 -32.90 -31.65
N ARG A 434 -16.93 -31.83 -32.00
CA ARG A 434 -16.54 -30.88 -33.03
C ARG A 434 -16.93 -29.44 -32.66
N SER A 435 -15.94 -28.57 -32.61
CA SER A 435 -16.19 -27.13 -32.48
C SER A 435 -16.51 -26.51 -33.85
N ILE A 436 -17.54 -25.69 -33.91
CA ILE A 436 -17.99 -24.97 -35.10
C ILE A 436 -17.73 -23.49 -34.87
N ALA A 437 -16.65 -22.95 -35.44
CA ALA A 437 -16.19 -21.59 -35.19
C ALA A 437 -17.30 -20.53 -35.31
N GLY A 438 -17.53 -19.77 -34.23
CA GLY A 438 -18.53 -18.70 -34.15
C GLY A 438 -19.99 -19.16 -34.11
N ARG A 439 -20.26 -20.47 -33.95
CA ARG A 439 -21.63 -21.03 -33.99
C ARG A 439 -21.96 -21.88 -32.76
N GLY A 440 -21.00 -22.66 -32.26
CA GLY A 440 -21.18 -23.55 -31.13
C GLY A 440 -20.38 -24.83 -31.26
N VAL A 441 -20.84 -25.88 -30.60
CA VAL A 441 -20.21 -27.21 -30.57
C VAL A 441 -21.24 -28.29 -30.86
N GLU A 442 -20.79 -29.44 -31.34
CA GLU A 442 -21.60 -30.62 -31.49
C GLU A 442 -20.82 -31.89 -31.11
N ALA A 443 -21.53 -32.88 -30.62
CA ALA A 443 -21.01 -34.20 -30.32
C ALA A 443 -22.08 -35.28 -30.44
N GLU A 444 -21.67 -36.52 -30.49
CA GLU A 444 -22.58 -37.68 -30.50
C GLU A 444 -22.80 -38.17 -29.07
N VAL A 445 -24.05 -38.11 -28.59
CA VAL A 445 -24.46 -38.57 -27.25
C VAL A 445 -25.52 -39.65 -27.41
N GLY A 446 -25.22 -40.86 -26.96
CA GLY A 446 -26.14 -41.99 -27.07
C GLY A 446 -26.57 -42.34 -28.50
N GLY A 447 -25.67 -42.17 -29.48
CA GLY A 447 -25.91 -42.44 -30.89
C GLY A 447 -26.73 -41.36 -31.62
N ARG A 448 -26.89 -40.18 -31.02
CA ARG A 448 -27.59 -39.02 -31.58
C ARG A 448 -26.67 -37.82 -31.65
N LEU A 449 -26.71 -37.09 -32.73
CA LEU A 449 -25.95 -35.85 -32.88
C LEU A 449 -26.64 -34.74 -32.08
N VAL A 450 -25.95 -34.22 -31.08
CA VAL A 450 -26.44 -33.13 -30.26
C VAL A 450 -25.53 -31.91 -30.47
N ALA A 451 -26.13 -30.73 -30.57
CA ALA A 451 -25.38 -29.49 -30.73
C ALA A 451 -25.82 -28.44 -29.72
N VAL A 452 -24.84 -27.62 -29.25
CA VAL A 452 -25.08 -26.48 -28.39
C VAL A 452 -24.52 -25.23 -29.07
N GLY A 453 -25.32 -24.17 -29.15
CA GLY A 453 -24.86 -22.97 -29.82
C GLY A 453 -25.81 -21.78 -29.77
N GLY A 454 -25.33 -20.66 -30.26
CA GLY A 454 -26.07 -19.40 -30.32
C GLY A 454 -26.92 -19.24 -31.57
N PRO A 455 -27.48 -18.02 -31.81
CA PRO A 455 -28.38 -17.76 -32.95
C PRO A 455 -27.78 -18.06 -34.34
N ALA A 456 -26.45 -18.06 -34.47
CA ALA A 456 -25.77 -18.38 -35.72
C ALA A 456 -25.96 -19.85 -36.13
N LEU A 457 -25.97 -20.78 -35.17
CA LEU A 457 -26.22 -22.20 -35.38
C LEU A 457 -27.62 -22.44 -35.91
N PHE A 458 -28.62 -21.70 -35.39
CA PHE A 458 -30.02 -21.79 -35.82
C PHE A 458 -30.22 -21.30 -37.25
N ARG A 459 -29.60 -20.17 -37.61
CA ARG A 459 -29.68 -19.64 -38.98
C ARG A 459 -29.09 -20.57 -40.00
N GLU A 460 -28.00 -21.26 -39.68
CA GLU A 460 -27.39 -22.22 -40.61
C GLU A 460 -28.24 -23.45 -40.84
N ARG A 461 -28.96 -23.91 -39.80
CA ARG A 461 -29.81 -25.10 -39.88
C ARG A 461 -31.26 -24.79 -40.24
N ASP A 462 -31.57 -23.53 -40.59
CA ASP A 462 -32.92 -23.03 -40.90
C ASP A 462 -33.96 -23.40 -39.83
N LEU A 463 -33.52 -23.33 -38.53
CA LEU A 463 -34.36 -23.68 -37.39
C LEU A 463 -34.85 -22.41 -36.67
N THR A 464 -36.03 -22.52 -36.05
CA THR A 464 -36.61 -21.51 -35.18
C THR A 464 -36.94 -22.10 -33.81
N LEU A 465 -36.78 -21.31 -32.75
CA LEU A 465 -37.22 -21.74 -31.44
C LEU A 465 -38.76 -21.90 -31.41
N PRO A 466 -39.30 -22.95 -30.78
CA PRO A 466 -40.72 -23.02 -30.45
C PRO A 466 -41.18 -21.76 -29.70
N GLU A 467 -42.42 -21.32 -29.97
CA GLU A 467 -42.95 -20.04 -29.41
C GLU A 467 -42.82 -19.95 -27.90
N THR A 468 -42.99 -21.04 -27.17
CA THR A 468 -42.85 -21.13 -25.71
C THR A 468 -41.42 -20.90 -25.25
N LEU A 469 -40.44 -21.46 -25.98
CA LEU A 469 -39.01 -21.27 -25.69
C LEU A 469 -38.53 -19.88 -26.12
N GLU A 470 -39.01 -19.39 -27.30
CA GLU A 470 -38.62 -18.05 -27.78
C GLU A 470 -39.09 -16.94 -26.85
N ARG A 471 -40.30 -17.04 -26.29
CA ARG A 471 -40.79 -16.09 -25.32
C ARG A 471 -39.86 -16.05 -24.08
N ARG A 472 -39.49 -17.20 -23.54
CA ARG A 472 -38.58 -17.30 -22.38
C ARG A 472 -37.16 -16.85 -22.71
N ALA A 473 -36.63 -17.29 -23.85
CA ALA A 473 -35.33 -16.82 -24.35
C ALA A 473 -35.31 -15.30 -24.61
N GLY A 474 -36.43 -14.74 -25.10
CA GLY A 474 -36.59 -13.30 -25.28
C GLY A 474 -36.59 -12.51 -23.95
N GLU A 475 -37.19 -13.07 -22.89
CA GLU A 475 -37.13 -12.51 -21.55
C GLU A 475 -35.71 -12.54 -20.98
N TRP A 476 -34.97 -13.64 -21.19
CA TRP A 476 -33.57 -13.76 -20.78
C TRP A 476 -32.65 -12.79 -21.52
N ARG A 477 -32.82 -12.69 -22.87
CA ARG A 477 -32.04 -11.72 -23.67
C ARG A 477 -32.30 -10.26 -23.25
N LYS A 478 -33.55 -9.95 -22.86
CA LYS A 478 -33.88 -8.61 -22.33
C LYS A 478 -33.18 -8.30 -21.00
N ARG A 479 -32.85 -9.31 -20.19
CA ARG A 479 -32.06 -9.19 -18.96
C ARG A 479 -30.55 -9.29 -19.21
N GLY A 480 -30.15 -9.61 -20.47
CA GLY A 480 -28.78 -9.69 -20.88
C GLY A 480 -28.12 -11.04 -20.80
N ALA A 481 -28.90 -12.05 -20.56
CA ALA A 481 -28.37 -13.40 -20.60
C ALA A 481 -27.85 -13.79 -21.99
N THR A 482 -26.70 -14.43 -22.02
CA THR A 482 -26.29 -15.20 -23.20
C THR A 482 -27.16 -16.42 -23.30
N VAL A 483 -27.93 -16.52 -24.37
CA VAL A 483 -28.83 -17.65 -24.59
C VAL A 483 -28.21 -18.61 -25.58
N LEU A 484 -27.90 -19.83 -25.12
CA LEU A 484 -27.49 -20.95 -25.96
C LEU A 484 -28.67 -21.91 -26.11
N SER A 485 -28.79 -22.46 -27.29
CA SER A 485 -29.82 -23.44 -27.59
C SER A 485 -29.22 -24.81 -27.76
N VAL A 486 -29.96 -25.84 -27.33
CA VAL A 486 -29.57 -27.24 -27.40
C VAL A 486 -30.42 -27.92 -28.48
N LEU A 487 -29.77 -28.54 -29.44
CA LEU A 487 -30.38 -29.31 -30.52
C LEU A 487 -30.13 -30.81 -30.33
N ASP A 488 -31.14 -31.63 -30.49
CA ASP A 488 -31.06 -33.09 -30.54
C ASP A 488 -31.45 -33.54 -31.96
N GLY A 489 -30.45 -33.78 -32.80
CA GLY A 489 -30.64 -33.89 -34.26
C GLY A 489 -31.15 -32.57 -34.87
N ASP A 490 -32.28 -32.63 -35.55
CA ASP A 490 -32.95 -31.46 -36.14
C ASP A 490 -34.05 -30.86 -35.25
N ARG A 491 -34.14 -31.30 -33.99
CA ARG A 491 -35.15 -30.81 -33.05
C ARG A 491 -34.52 -29.90 -31.99
N VAL A 492 -35.20 -28.83 -31.69
CA VAL A 492 -34.84 -27.98 -30.55
C VAL A 492 -35.22 -28.69 -29.25
N ALA A 493 -34.23 -29.12 -28.48
CA ALA A 493 -34.42 -29.73 -27.16
C ALA A 493 -34.68 -28.68 -26.07
N GLY A 494 -34.05 -27.50 -26.17
CA GLY A 494 -34.27 -26.43 -25.22
C GLY A 494 -33.29 -25.27 -25.37
N ALA A 495 -33.28 -24.41 -24.36
CA ALA A 495 -32.39 -23.27 -24.29
C ALA A 495 -31.86 -23.11 -22.87
N ILE A 496 -30.64 -22.58 -22.76
CA ILE A 496 -29.90 -22.33 -21.52
C ILE A 496 -29.53 -20.84 -21.48
N ALA A 497 -29.84 -20.17 -20.37
CA ALA A 497 -29.46 -18.80 -20.12
C ALA A 497 -28.22 -18.77 -19.22
N LEU A 498 -27.18 -18.07 -19.66
CA LEU A 498 -25.97 -17.83 -18.88
C LEU A 498 -25.83 -16.33 -18.62
N GLU A 499 -25.56 -15.98 -17.38
CA GLU A 499 -25.39 -14.61 -16.94
C GLU A 499 -24.10 -14.52 -16.12
N ASP A 500 -23.48 -13.35 -16.11
CA ASP A 500 -22.35 -13.07 -15.23
C ASP A 500 -22.88 -12.80 -13.81
N VAL A 501 -22.33 -13.50 -12.83
CA VAL A 501 -22.85 -13.50 -11.45
C VAL A 501 -22.42 -12.22 -10.74
N VAL A 502 -23.37 -11.47 -10.21
CA VAL A 502 -23.12 -10.33 -9.33
C VAL A 502 -22.51 -10.82 -8.02
N ARG A 503 -21.38 -10.23 -7.61
CA ARG A 503 -20.74 -10.60 -6.33
C ARG A 503 -21.66 -10.27 -5.15
N PRO A 504 -21.75 -11.13 -4.15
CA PRO A 504 -22.57 -10.88 -2.95
C PRO A 504 -22.16 -9.59 -2.21
N GLU A 505 -20.90 -9.21 -2.27
CA GLU A 505 -20.27 -8.05 -1.62
C GLU A 505 -20.59 -6.74 -2.34
N SER A 506 -20.89 -6.78 -3.65
CA SER A 506 -21.02 -5.59 -4.50
C SER A 506 -22.11 -4.64 -4.02
N ARG A 507 -23.25 -5.16 -3.62
CA ARG A 507 -24.35 -4.35 -3.07
C ARG A 507 -23.93 -3.65 -1.77
N ALA A 508 -23.28 -4.37 -0.86
CA ALA A 508 -22.79 -3.81 0.40
C ALA A 508 -21.72 -2.73 0.17
N ALA A 509 -20.85 -2.94 -0.84
CA ALA A 509 -19.86 -1.94 -1.24
C ALA A 509 -20.51 -0.65 -1.73
N VAL A 510 -21.52 -0.75 -2.62
CA VAL A 510 -22.24 0.42 -3.16
C VAL A 510 -22.96 1.17 -2.04
N ASP A 511 -23.71 0.47 -1.18
CA ASP A 511 -24.43 1.10 -0.07
C ASP A 511 -23.48 1.82 0.91
N ALA A 512 -22.32 1.20 1.24
CA ALA A 512 -21.33 1.79 2.13
C ALA A 512 -20.60 2.99 1.51
N LEU A 513 -20.38 3.00 0.18
CA LEU A 513 -19.82 4.16 -0.51
C LEU A 513 -20.81 5.32 -0.54
N HIS A 514 -22.11 5.04 -0.67
CA HIS A 514 -23.16 6.05 -0.54
C HIS A 514 -23.23 6.63 0.88
N ASP A 515 -23.09 5.81 1.93
CA ASP A 515 -23.02 6.29 3.31
C ASP A 515 -21.81 7.23 3.55
N GLU A 516 -20.73 7.05 2.80
CA GLU A 516 -19.56 7.94 2.77
C GLU A 516 -19.77 9.20 1.89
N GLY A 517 -20.94 9.36 1.27
CA GLY A 517 -21.32 10.50 0.43
C GLY A 517 -20.71 10.47 -0.97
N LEU A 518 -20.29 9.30 -1.47
CA LEU A 518 -19.73 9.13 -2.80
C LEU A 518 -20.82 8.80 -3.81
N ARG A 519 -20.64 9.31 -5.03
CA ARG A 519 -21.40 8.85 -6.19
C ARG A 519 -20.80 7.55 -6.72
N VAL A 520 -21.65 6.58 -7.01
CA VAL A 520 -21.21 5.30 -7.60
C VAL A 520 -21.70 5.21 -9.04
N VAL A 521 -20.77 5.02 -9.96
CA VAL A 521 -21.01 4.91 -11.41
C VAL A 521 -20.54 3.54 -11.89
N MET A 522 -21.29 2.89 -12.75
CA MET A 522 -20.90 1.63 -13.38
C MET A 522 -20.61 1.85 -14.87
N ILE A 523 -19.52 1.25 -15.37
CA ILE A 523 -19.15 1.24 -16.78
C ILE A 523 -19.13 -0.20 -17.29
N THR A 524 -19.66 -0.43 -18.49
CA THR A 524 -19.70 -1.76 -19.11
C THR A 524 -19.79 -1.67 -20.62
N GLY A 525 -19.31 -2.71 -21.31
CA GLY A 525 -19.53 -2.92 -22.74
C GLY A 525 -20.89 -3.52 -23.09
N ASP A 526 -21.68 -3.91 -22.08
CA ASP A 526 -22.99 -4.52 -22.30
C ASP A 526 -24.00 -3.52 -22.86
N ALA A 527 -25.06 -4.07 -23.48
CA ALA A 527 -26.20 -3.29 -23.94
C ALA A 527 -26.91 -2.58 -22.77
N GLN A 528 -27.45 -1.39 -23.03
CA GLN A 528 -28.09 -0.55 -22.01
C GLN A 528 -29.12 -1.29 -21.12
N PRO A 529 -30.04 -2.14 -21.62
CA PRO A 529 -31.03 -2.83 -20.78
C PRO A 529 -30.41 -3.78 -19.75
N VAL A 530 -29.27 -4.39 -20.11
CA VAL A 530 -28.51 -5.31 -19.24
C VAL A 530 -27.85 -4.53 -18.12
N ALA A 531 -27.16 -3.47 -18.51
CA ALA A 531 -26.47 -2.59 -17.61
C ALA A 531 -27.44 -1.95 -16.59
N ASP A 532 -28.63 -1.52 -17.07
CA ASP A 532 -29.68 -0.97 -16.21
C ASP A 532 -30.22 -1.98 -15.19
N ALA A 533 -30.35 -3.26 -15.58
CA ALA A 533 -30.81 -4.31 -14.67
C ALA A 533 -29.83 -4.53 -13.51
N VAL A 534 -28.55 -4.68 -13.81
CA VAL A 534 -27.49 -4.83 -12.79
C VAL A 534 -27.37 -3.56 -11.93
N ALA A 535 -27.45 -2.39 -12.56
CA ALA A 535 -27.40 -1.12 -11.86
C ALA A 535 -28.55 -0.96 -10.86
N HIS A 536 -29.74 -1.34 -11.25
CA HIS A 536 -30.92 -1.32 -10.36
C HIS A 536 -30.75 -2.29 -9.18
N GLU A 537 -30.23 -3.48 -9.44
CA GLU A 537 -29.94 -4.48 -8.41
C GLU A 537 -28.92 -3.96 -7.41
N LEU A 538 -27.81 -3.37 -7.90
CA LEU A 538 -26.74 -2.82 -7.06
C LEU A 538 -27.05 -1.45 -6.48
N GLY A 539 -27.99 -0.72 -7.05
CA GLY A 539 -28.37 0.63 -6.60
C GLY A 539 -27.34 1.69 -6.98
N VAL A 540 -26.61 1.54 -8.08
CA VAL A 540 -25.66 2.54 -8.57
C VAL A 540 -26.37 3.80 -9.07
N ASP A 541 -25.71 4.97 -9.00
CA ASP A 541 -26.34 6.26 -9.31
C ASP A 541 -26.40 6.54 -10.83
N GLU A 542 -25.42 6.02 -11.60
CA GLU A 542 -25.29 6.29 -13.04
C GLU A 542 -24.67 5.09 -13.76
N VAL A 543 -25.10 4.85 -14.99
CA VAL A 543 -24.62 3.75 -15.85
C VAL A 543 -24.07 4.31 -17.14
N MET A 544 -22.91 3.82 -17.55
CA MET A 544 -22.29 4.05 -18.85
C MET A 544 -22.21 2.71 -19.58
N ALA A 545 -23.22 2.40 -20.37
CA ALA A 545 -23.33 1.17 -21.14
C ALA A 545 -22.75 1.31 -22.56
N GLU A 546 -22.58 0.18 -23.25
CA GLU A 546 -22.09 0.11 -24.64
C GLU A 546 -20.73 0.79 -24.86
N VAL A 547 -19.88 0.80 -23.82
CA VAL A 547 -18.56 1.45 -23.85
C VAL A 547 -17.50 0.44 -24.27
N LEU A 548 -16.83 0.71 -25.39
CA LEU A 548 -15.71 -0.11 -25.86
C LEU A 548 -14.48 0.07 -24.94
N PRO A 549 -13.59 -0.93 -24.84
CA PRO A 549 -12.39 -0.84 -24.00
C PRO A 549 -11.55 0.43 -24.24
N GLU A 550 -11.33 0.80 -25.50
CA GLU A 550 -10.60 1.99 -25.90
C GLU A 550 -11.29 3.31 -25.58
N GLN A 551 -12.55 3.30 -25.15
CA GLN A 551 -13.34 4.47 -24.79
C GLN A 551 -13.48 4.68 -23.28
N LYS A 552 -13.07 3.70 -22.46
CA LYS A 552 -13.24 3.78 -21.00
C LYS A 552 -12.50 4.98 -20.40
N ASP A 553 -11.31 5.32 -20.89
CA ASP A 553 -10.57 6.50 -20.46
C ASP A 553 -11.29 7.82 -20.75
N SER A 554 -11.97 7.90 -21.90
CA SER A 554 -12.76 9.07 -22.27
C SER A 554 -13.97 9.28 -21.35
N LYS A 555 -14.53 8.19 -20.78
CA LYS A 555 -15.62 8.23 -19.80
C LYS A 555 -15.13 8.73 -18.43
N VAL A 556 -13.92 8.35 -18.02
CA VAL A 556 -13.26 8.97 -16.87
C VAL A 556 -13.09 10.47 -17.09
N ALA A 557 -12.60 10.88 -18.27
CA ALA A 557 -12.45 12.30 -18.62
C ALA A 557 -13.77 13.06 -18.61
N GLU A 558 -14.86 12.43 -19.04
CA GLU A 558 -16.20 13.00 -19.02
C GLU A 558 -16.65 13.34 -17.58
N LEU A 559 -16.47 12.41 -16.63
CA LEU A 559 -16.75 12.66 -15.22
C LEU A 559 -15.86 13.74 -14.62
N GLN A 560 -14.57 13.74 -14.94
CA GLN A 560 -13.63 14.78 -14.53
C GLN A 560 -14.01 16.14 -15.11
N GLY A 561 -14.49 16.19 -16.35
CA GLY A 561 -15.00 17.39 -17.01
C GLY A 561 -16.25 17.99 -16.31
N ARG A 562 -17.01 17.17 -15.59
CA ARG A 562 -18.12 17.61 -14.73
C ARG A 562 -17.63 18.16 -13.37
N GLY A 563 -16.30 18.23 -13.14
CA GLY A 563 -15.68 18.72 -11.90
C GLY A 563 -15.56 17.67 -10.79
N LEU A 564 -15.80 16.40 -11.10
CA LEU A 564 -15.68 15.29 -10.13
C LEU A 564 -14.25 14.76 -10.09
N ARG A 565 -13.77 14.44 -8.89
CA ARG A 565 -12.56 13.63 -8.71
C ARG A 565 -12.96 12.17 -8.71
N VAL A 566 -12.38 11.41 -9.63
CA VAL A 566 -12.82 10.05 -9.95
C VAL A 566 -11.82 9.02 -9.47
N ALA A 567 -12.31 8.01 -8.73
CA ALA A 567 -11.59 6.75 -8.57
C ALA A 567 -12.14 5.75 -9.59
N MET A 568 -11.28 5.15 -10.41
CA MET A 568 -11.61 4.05 -11.32
C MET A 568 -11.22 2.73 -10.67
N VAL A 569 -12.13 1.77 -10.67
CA VAL A 569 -11.93 0.41 -10.14
C VAL A 569 -12.18 -0.59 -11.24
N GLY A 570 -11.21 -1.47 -11.51
CA GLY A 570 -11.31 -2.48 -12.55
C GLY A 570 -10.29 -3.61 -12.36
N ASP A 571 -10.43 -4.71 -13.13
CA ASP A 571 -9.52 -5.86 -13.12
C ASP A 571 -8.20 -5.61 -13.88
N GLY A 572 -8.16 -4.55 -14.65
CA GLY A 572 -6.98 -3.96 -15.26
C GLY A 572 -6.56 -4.47 -16.63
N VAL A 573 -7.10 -5.57 -17.14
CA VAL A 573 -6.69 -6.05 -18.48
C VAL A 573 -7.13 -5.08 -19.58
N ASN A 574 -8.39 -4.65 -19.52
CA ASN A 574 -8.99 -3.72 -20.48
C ASN A 574 -9.11 -2.29 -19.95
N ASP A 575 -8.81 -2.07 -18.67
CA ASP A 575 -9.07 -0.83 -17.96
C ASP A 575 -7.81 0.02 -17.74
N ALA A 576 -6.63 -0.49 -18.11
CA ALA A 576 -5.35 0.15 -17.85
C ALA A 576 -5.30 1.65 -18.23
N PRO A 577 -5.79 2.09 -19.42
CA PRO A 577 -5.82 3.51 -19.76
C PRO A 577 -6.77 4.32 -18.87
N ALA A 578 -7.91 3.74 -18.46
CA ALA A 578 -8.88 4.40 -17.58
C ALA A 578 -8.36 4.50 -16.14
N LEU A 579 -7.70 3.43 -15.63
CA LEU A 579 -7.03 3.42 -14.33
C LEU A 579 -5.92 4.48 -14.24
N ALA A 580 -5.08 4.56 -15.28
CA ALA A 580 -4.00 5.56 -15.35
C ALA A 580 -4.53 7.00 -15.44
N ARG A 581 -5.68 7.22 -16.09
CA ARG A 581 -6.29 8.54 -16.25
C ARG A 581 -6.99 9.05 -15.01
N ALA A 582 -7.59 8.17 -14.22
CA ALA A 582 -8.36 8.53 -13.04
C ALA A 582 -7.50 9.29 -12.01
N ASP A 583 -8.13 10.10 -11.13
CA ASP A 583 -7.44 10.72 -10.00
C ASP A 583 -6.84 9.66 -9.06
N VAL A 584 -7.53 8.51 -8.97
CA VAL A 584 -7.09 7.31 -8.27
C VAL A 584 -7.46 6.08 -9.11
N GLY A 585 -6.49 5.35 -9.62
CA GLY A 585 -6.69 4.03 -10.22
C GLY A 585 -6.56 2.95 -9.16
N ILE A 586 -7.54 2.05 -9.08
CA ILE A 586 -7.58 0.92 -8.14
C ILE A 586 -7.77 -0.36 -8.97
N ALA A 587 -6.76 -1.22 -8.99
CA ALA A 587 -6.89 -2.56 -9.53
C ALA A 587 -7.45 -3.50 -8.46
N ILE A 588 -8.35 -4.41 -8.85
CA ILE A 588 -9.00 -5.38 -7.95
C ILE A 588 -8.69 -6.81 -8.39
N GLY A 589 -8.50 -7.70 -7.40
CA GLY A 589 -8.09 -9.07 -7.64
C GLY A 589 -6.57 -9.20 -7.86
N ALA A 590 -6.05 -10.42 -7.88
CA ALA A 590 -4.65 -10.71 -8.21
C ALA A 590 -4.35 -10.41 -9.70
N GLY A 591 -4.73 -9.19 -10.12
CA GLY A 591 -4.76 -8.72 -11.50
C GLY A 591 -3.47 -8.98 -12.26
N THR A 592 -3.58 -8.95 -13.59
CA THR A 592 -2.45 -9.07 -14.51
C THR A 592 -1.38 -8.01 -14.22
N ASP A 593 -0.14 -8.29 -14.57
CA ASP A 593 0.99 -7.34 -14.45
C ASP A 593 0.65 -5.95 -15.03
N VAL A 594 -0.17 -5.90 -16.08
CA VAL A 594 -0.62 -4.65 -16.72
C VAL A 594 -1.54 -3.82 -15.81
N ALA A 595 -2.42 -4.48 -15.01
CA ALA A 595 -3.26 -3.80 -14.04
C ALA A 595 -2.45 -3.19 -12.92
N ILE A 596 -1.53 -3.99 -12.38
CA ILE A 596 -0.60 -3.58 -11.33
C ILE A 596 0.24 -2.39 -11.82
N GLU A 597 0.65 -2.38 -13.09
CA GLU A 597 1.46 -1.31 -13.66
C GLU A 597 0.68 0.02 -13.81
N SER A 598 -0.59 -0.04 -14.11
CA SER A 598 -1.44 1.11 -14.44
C SER A 598 -2.16 1.73 -13.23
N ALA A 599 -2.37 0.97 -12.16
CA ALA A 599 -3.08 1.42 -10.96
C ALA A 599 -2.13 2.03 -9.93
N GLY A 600 -2.62 3.02 -9.18
CA GLY A 600 -1.91 3.60 -8.03
C GLY A 600 -2.12 2.80 -6.74
N VAL A 601 -3.20 2.03 -6.67
CA VAL A 601 -3.54 1.12 -5.56
C VAL A 601 -3.99 -0.21 -6.13
N VAL A 602 -3.57 -1.32 -5.53
CA VAL A 602 -3.99 -2.67 -5.91
C VAL A 602 -4.62 -3.35 -4.70
N LEU A 603 -5.80 -3.89 -4.88
CA LEU A 603 -6.47 -4.75 -3.91
C LEU A 603 -6.13 -6.20 -4.26
N ALA A 604 -5.47 -6.92 -3.36
CA ALA A 604 -5.11 -8.33 -3.57
C ALA A 604 -6.34 -9.25 -3.58
N SER A 605 -7.37 -8.87 -2.85
CA SER A 605 -8.71 -9.49 -2.89
C SER A 605 -9.53 -8.92 -4.05
N ASP A 606 -10.47 -9.70 -4.55
CA ASP A 606 -11.45 -9.29 -5.56
C ASP A 606 -12.75 -8.71 -4.94
N ASP A 607 -12.74 -8.42 -3.63
CA ASP A 607 -13.84 -7.81 -2.89
C ASP A 607 -13.92 -6.29 -3.13
N PRO A 608 -15.00 -5.78 -3.76
CA PRO A 608 -15.16 -4.35 -4.05
C PRO A 608 -15.30 -3.48 -2.78
N ARG A 609 -15.59 -4.05 -1.60
CA ARG A 609 -15.62 -3.35 -0.32
C ARG A 609 -14.24 -2.85 0.10
N GLY A 610 -13.16 -3.45 -0.43
CA GLY A 610 -11.78 -2.98 -0.24
C GLY A 610 -11.57 -1.52 -0.64
N VAL A 611 -12.33 -0.99 -1.59
CA VAL A 611 -12.30 0.43 -2.00
C VAL A 611 -12.65 1.34 -0.81
N LEU A 612 -13.59 0.92 0.04
CA LEU A 612 -13.95 1.66 1.25
C LEU A 612 -12.83 1.65 2.28
N SER A 613 -12.13 0.52 2.42
CA SER A 613 -10.95 0.39 3.29
C SER A 613 -9.82 1.35 2.86
N VAL A 614 -9.54 1.46 1.55
CA VAL A 614 -8.60 2.45 0.98
C VAL A 614 -9.02 3.88 1.35
N ARG A 615 -10.30 4.22 1.21
CA ARG A 615 -10.81 5.55 1.55
C ARG A 615 -10.69 5.87 3.03
N ARG A 616 -11.06 4.94 3.91
CA ARG A 616 -10.95 5.09 5.37
C ARG A 616 -9.50 5.29 5.79
N LEU A 617 -8.58 4.48 5.26
CA LEU A 617 -7.15 4.62 5.52
C LEU A 617 -6.63 5.98 5.05
N SER A 618 -7.00 6.42 3.85
CA SER A 618 -6.63 7.72 3.30
C SER A 618 -7.08 8.88 4.19
N LYS A 619 -8.35 8.90 4.58
CA LYS A 619 -8.92 9.92 5.49
C LYS A 619 -8.23 9.93 6.86
N ALA A 620 -8.03 8.76 7.45
CA ALA A 620 -7.43 8.62 8.77
C ALA A 620 -5.96 9.04 8.76
N SER A 621 -5.18 8.59 7.77
CA SER A 621 -3.75 8.94 7.62
C SER A 621 -3.59 10.44 7.44
N TYR A 622 -4.34 11.07 6.55
CA TYR A 622 -4.28 12.51 6.35
C TYR A 622 -4.66 13.29 7.61
N ARG A 623 -5.72 12.88 8.31
CA ARG A 623 -6.10 13.52 9.59
C ARG A 623 -4.97 13.46 10.60
N LYS A 624 -4.28 12.32 10.73
CA LYS A 624 -3.14 12.16 11.64
C LYS A 624 -1.95 13.02 11.21
N MET A 625 -1.65 13.10 9.92
CA MET A 625 -0.60 13.99 9.39
C MET A 625 -0.88 15.45 9.75
N VAL A 626 -2.12 15.93 9.52
CA VAL A 626 -2.50 17.32 9.83
C VAL A 626 -2.47 17.58 11.34
N GLN A 627 -2.95 16.66 12.17
CA GLN A 627 -2.88 16.78 13.64
C GLN A 627 -1.43 16.87 14.11
N ASN A 628 -0.57 15.99 13.61
CA ASN A 628 0.85 15.99 13.96
C ASN A 628 1.55 17.27 13.52
N LEU A 629 1.27 17.72 12.29
CA LEU A 629 1.83 18.96 11.75
C LEU A 629 1.38 20.18 12.58
N ALA A 630 0.08 20.25 12.91
CA ALA A 630 -0.48 21.32 13.71
C ALA A 630 0.13 21.36 15.12
N TRP A 631 0.32 20.17 15.75
CA TRP A 631 0.97 20.07 17.05
C TRP A 631 2.44 20.47 16.96
N ALA A 632 3.21 19.88 16.02
CA ALA A 632 4.64 20.09 15.88
C ALA A 632 5.02 21.54 15.54
N THR A 633 4.10 22.30 14.91
CA THR A 633 4.31 23.72 14.60
C THR A 633 3.68 24.62 15.67
N GLY A 634 2.49 24.26 16.15
CA GLY A 634 1.68 25.11 17.02
C GLY A 634 2.29 25.36 18.39
N TYR A 635 2.93 24.35 18.99
CA TYR A 635 3.54 24.56 20.30
C TYR A 635 4.68 25.58 20.26
N ASN A 636 5.42 25.70 19.15
CA ASN A 636 6.52 26.64 18.99
C ASN A 636 6.05 28.11 19.05
N VAL A 637 4.81 28.39 18.67
CA VAL A 637 4.21 29.75 18.75
C VAL A 637 4.19 30.26 20.20
N PHE A 638 4.01 29.36 21.17
CA PHE A 638 4.01 29.71 22.59
C PHE A 638 5.37 29.49 23.23
N ALA A 639 6.08 28.45 22.84
CA ALA A 639 7.34 28.05 23.45
C ALA A 639 8.51 29.00 23.12
N ILE A 640 8.59 29.51 21.87
CA ILE A 640 9.65 30.45 21.46
C ILE A 640 9.58 31.77 22.24
N PRO A 641 8.44 32.49 22.35
CA PRO A 641 8.36 33.68 23.20
C PRO A 641 8.70 33.42 24.66
N LEU A 642 8.27 32.26 25.22
CA LEU A 642 8.57 31.87 26.57
C LEU A 642 10.10 31.69 26.78
N ALA A 643 10.75 30.96 25.89
CA ALA A 643 12.20 30.76 25.89
C ALA A 643 12.95 32.08 25.70
N ALA A 644 12.44 33.00 24.88
CA ALA A 644 12.99 34.33 24.69
C ALA A 644 12.84 35.24 25.92
N GLY A 645 12.13 34.81 26.97
CA GLY A 645 11.97 35.54 28.21
C GLY A 645 10.76 36.48 28.26
N ALA A 646 9.71 36.24 27.46
CA ALA A 646 8.49 37.06 27.47
C ALA A 646 7.81 37.14 28.84
N LEU A 647 8.02 36.14 29.73
CA LEU A 647 7.50 36.11 31.10
C LEU A 647 8.61 36.22 32.17
N ALA A 648 9.82 36.65 31.80
CA ALA A 648 10.94 36.81 32.75
C ALA A 648 10.59 37.79 33.86
N TRP A 649 9.82 38.84 33.58
CA TRP A 649 9.30 39.78 34.58
C TRP A 649 8.43 39.14 35.65
N ALA A 650 7.83 37.98 35.36
CA ALA A 650 7.02 37.19 36.29
C ALA A 650 7.83 36.05 36.96
N GLY A 651 9.15 36.00 36.76
CA GLY A 651 10.03 34.95 37.27
C GLY A 651 9.92 33.62 36.53
N VAL A 652 9.26 33.57 35.36
CA VAL A 652 9.16 32.37 34.55
C VAL A 652 10.25 32.39 33.50
N VAL A 653 11.22 31.48 33.67
CA VAL A 653 12.38 31.29 32.80
C VAL A 653 12.39 29.86 32.29
N LEU A 654 12.77 29.67 31.05
CA LEU A 654 12.87 28.35 30.42
C LEU A 654 14.34 28.05 30.07
N PRO A 655 15.07 27.32 30.95
CA PRO A 655 16.45 26.92 30.69
C PRO A 655 16.56 25.97 29.47
N PRO A 656 17.73 25.91 28.80
CA PRO A 656 17.94 25.08 27.59
C PRO A 656 17.65 23.62 27.81
N ALA A 657 17.98 23.03 28.94
CA ALA A 657 17.70 21.62 29.25
C ALA A 657 16.19 21.34 29.34
N PHE A 658 15.41 22.24 29.95
CA PHE A 658 13.95 22.11 29.99
C PHE A 658 13.31 22.34 28.61
N ALA A 659 13.86 23.25 27.80
CA ALA A 659 13.46 23.46 26.42
C ALA A 659 13.65 22.18 25.60
N ALA A 660 14.79 21.49 25.76
CA ALA A 660 15.05 20.20 25.11
C ALA A 660 14.09 19.08 25.57
N ALA A 661 13.79 19.03 26.87
CA ALA A 661 12.83 18.04 27.41
C ALA A 661 11.42 18.26 26.86
N LEU A 662 10.94 19.52 26.78
CA LEU A 662 9.64 19.86 26.19
C LEU A 662 9.58 19.51 24.69
N MET A 663 10.66 19.76 23.95
CA MET A 663 10.77 19.38 22.54
C MET A 663 10.69 17.86 22.36
N SER A 664 11.40 17.09 23.19
CA SER A 664 11.35 15.62 23.16
C SER A 664 9.97 15.09 23.56
N LEU A 665 9.30 15.71 24.52
CA LEU A 665 7.91 15.38 24.88
C LEU A 665 6.96 15.62 23.69
N SER A 666 7.15 16.71 22.94
CA SER A 666 6.38 16.99 21.72
C SER A 666 6.54 15.86 20.69
N THR A 667 7.73 15.32 20.52
CA THR A 667 8.00 14.18 19.62
C THR A 667 7.27 12.93 20.09
N ILE A 668 7.25 12.65 21.40
CA ILE A 668 6.50 11.52 21.97
C ILE A 668 5.00 11.68 21.72
N VAL A 669 4.44 12.88 21.87
CA VAL A 669 3.02 13.15 21.59
C VAL A 669 2.69 12.89 20.12
N VAL A 670 3.53 13.36 19.19
CA VAL A 670 3.38 13.11 17.75
C VAL A 670 3.45 11.63 17.42
N ALA A 671 4.42 10.90 17.99
CA ALA A 671 4.55 9.46 17.81
C ALA A 671 3.33 8.70 18.37
N ALA A 672 2.89 9.04 19.58
CA ALA A 672 1.71 8.42 20.18
C ALA A 672 0.43 8.69 19.36
N ASN A 673 0.25 9.93 18.86
CA ASN A 673 -0.88 10.25 17.99
C ASN A 673 -0.85 9.47 16.67
N ALA A 674 0.32 9.28 16.06
CA ALA A 674 0.49 8.45 14.86
C ALA A 674 0.13 6.98 15.14
N GLN A 675 0.54 6.42 16.28
CA GLN A 675 0.20 5.03 16.67
C GLN A 675 -1.31 4.79 16.82
N LEU A 676 -2.11 5.83 17.09
CA LEU A 676 -3.57 5.70 17.12
C LEU A 676 -4.15 5.35 15.75
N LEU A 677 -3.40 5.49 14.66
CA LEU A 677 -3.82 5.03 13.33
C LEU A 677 -4.10 3.52 13.32
N ARG A 678 -3.36 2.73 14.10
CA ARG A 678 -3.56 1.27 14.24
C ARG A 678 -4.95 0.85 14.75
N ARG A 679 -5.73 1.79 15.28
CA ARG A 679 -7.11 1.55 15.74
C ARG A 679 -8.15 1.70 14.63
N VAL A 680 -7.71 2.11 13.45
CA VAL A 680 -8.62 2.22 12.29
C VAL A 680 -8.90 0.81 11.80
N ASP A 681 -10.17 0.50 11.77
CA ASP A 681 -10.66 -0.76 11.22
C ASP A 681 -10.72 -0.66 9.70
N LEU A 682 -10.05 -1.58 9.03
CA LEU A 682 -9.97 -1.69 7.58
C LEU A 682 -10.55 -3.01 7.05
N ASP A 683 -11.05 -3.87 7.95
CA ASP A 683 -11.66 -5.13 7.58
C ASP A 683 -12.97 -4.88 6.80
N PRO A 684 -13.08 -5.32 5.54
CA PRO A 684 -14.27 -5.14 4.73
C PRO A 684 -15.54 -5.71 5.37
N ASP A 685 -15.46 -6.83 6.07
CA ASP A 685 -16.60 -7.48 6.72
C ASP A 685 -17.16 -6.67 7.89
N SER A 686 -16.30 -5.98 8.61
CA SER A 686 -16.72 -5.14 9.73
C SER A 686 -17.28 -3.80 9.29
N ILE A 687 -16.79 -3.23 8.17
CA ILE A 687 -17.15 -1.88 7.71
C ILE A 687 -18.32 -1.87 6.72
N ALA A 688 -18.54 -2.98 6.03
CA ALA A 688 -19.62 -3.15 5.07
C ALA A 688 -20.11 -4.62 5.08
N PRO A 689 -20.77 -5.06 6.16
CA PRO A 689 -21.21 -6.44 6.28
C PRO A 689 -22.24 -6.78 5.20
N VAL A 690 -22.11 -7.96 4.58
CA VAL A 690 -23.08 -8.47 3.63
C VAL A 690 -24.37 -8.81 4.40
N THR A 691 -25.41 -8.03 4.20
CA THR A 691 -26.71 -8.27 4.82
C THR A 691 -27.64 -8.98 3.84
N SER A 692 -28.16 -10.13 4.22
CA SER A 692 -29.20 -10.86 3.49
C SER A 692 -30.58 -10.17 3.61
N GLY A 693 -30.71 -8.91 3.21
CA GLY A 693 -31.92 -8.13 3.46
C GLY A 693 -32.29 -7.20 2.30
N ARG A 694 -33.61 -7.04 2.11
CA ARG A 694 -34.28 -6.23 1.08
C ARG A 694 -33.62 -4.87 0.82
N PRO A 695 -33.65 -4.38 -0.43
CA PRO A 695 -33.10 -3.08 -0.80
C PRO A 695 -33.67 -1.96 0.09
N ARG A 696 -32.79 -1.14 0.68
CA ARG A 696 -33.18 0.11 1.31
C ARG A 696 -33.66 1.07 0.22
N THR A 697 -34.95 1.39 0.19
CA THR A 697 -35.46 2.48 -0.65
C THR A 697 -34.91 3.79 -0.14
N ARG A 698 -34.08 4.44 -0.93
CA ARG A 698 -33.55 5.78 -0.64
C ARG A 698 -34.70 6.81 -0.67
N PRO A 699 -34.77 7.75 0.29
CA PRO A 699 -35.64 8.91 0.12
C PRO A 699 -35.14 9.72 -1.11
N GLU A 700 -36.05 10.05 -2.03
CA GLU A 700 -35.76 10.92 -3.15
C GLU A 700 -35.09 12.22 -2.67
N ALA A 701 -33.92 12.53 -3.21
CA ALA A 701 -33.26 13.79 -2.95
C ALA A 701 -34.13 14.93 -3.51
N PRO A 702 -34.32 16.05 -2.80
CA PRO A 702 -35.09 17.18 -3.33
C PRO A 702 -34.39 17.73 -4.59
N VAL A 703 -35.15 17.82 -5.67
CA VAL A 703 -34.74 18.47 -6.93
C VAL A 703 -34.37 19.92 -6.61
N PRO A 704 -33.17 20.41 -6.92
CA PRO A 704 -32.86 21.83 -6.76
C PRO A 704 -33.69 22.64 -7.77
N THR A 705 -34.51 23.55 -7.24
CA THR A 705 -35.24 24.56 -7.99
C THR A 705 -34.33 25.68 -8.50
#